data_d59f02552231c4555bb2f117e156dbee
#
_entry.id   d59f02552231c4555bb2f117e156dbee
#
_cell.length_a   1.000
_cell.length_b   1.000
_cell.length_c   1.000
_cell.angle_alpha   90.00
_cell.angle_beta   90.00
_cell.angle_gamma   90.00
#
_symmetry.space_group_name_H-M   'P 1'
#
loop_
_entity.id
_entity.type
_entity.pdbx_description
1 polymer ?
#
loop_
_entity_poly.entity_id
_entity_poly.type
_entity_poly.pdbx_seq_one_letter_code
_entity_poly.pdbx_strand_id
1 'polypeptide(L)'
;VYMKTEASSAGSVNLLEGSVLQNLYVYGALRLGASSQSGSWMLGGASLHMMAGSTMVFGSDAGTSIGAGQTVIAEGSLNVYAQNVSDSNTYLWNLVGGESVSTGDTLTFNGTSNPTVAGNITYAGNIVSGAQTGSTVTFTGNIQAESFKVAHYYGRVHMADNELEVNKLWVGAGGGYDNSLYGALDLDSGNVTTAGQVRLAELGHGVLNVNQGSSLTVTGSNNTHSTSASFLLAHWAYSGELNLRGGSLTALQSSMHLSWDGTGIFNAASGTANLQGMDFWASGSGSFRGSFLLGGATSGDARVNIGSSGITNVAGAAVIKLGEGTLGALSNWGISYNPDFTASYIELLGTVNGTILDTLDANDHATGRTVTFSNGLKGDGKLVKVGDGVLVLNGTAQAPVPAEGETAAVPGFTGTVELREGGLTVKDSSVIGQGALLIGGGLTVNVTSADGYVLNAGSTLGSTGISGGTATLSAGLTLNGGTLSFSSLDSETAALTVNSISGSEATEVRLGLSSLETGISYALLSGAGLTESSFFTLGGAAAELYNGTFSVSNGTLYVNLSDKEGLLRWKSGTWNTESSNTSWSLDGTPSAYADGETVYFSNGDGVDKNVTIAGNVAPGRINVSGTDFIFTGDGSITGDTTLNLLDGASLTMNNANSYAGDTVLGDGSKLVVGNAGALGTSTVLLQGDSVLELTTGTWNGLGTRLNVNSSGTLKLSGNASGT
;
A
#
# COMPACT_ATOMS: atom_id res chain seq x y z
N VAL A 1 -0.85 -60.10 -6.26
CA VAL A 1 -0.90 -60.58 -4.86
C VAL A 1 -1.99 -59.82 -4.13
N TYR A 2 -2.99 -60.53 -3.62
CA TYR A 2 -4.02 -59.91 -2.78
C TYR A 2 -3.57 -60.00 -1.34
N MET A 3 -3.51 -58.89 -0.67
CA MET A 3 -3.26 -58.81 0.75
C MET A 3 -4.52 -58.33 1.46
N LYS A 4 -5.17 -59.21 2.22
CA LYS A 4 -6.26 -58.88 3.09
C LYS A 4 -5.75 -58.92 4.53
N THR A 5 -5.67 -57.74 5.18
CA THR A 5 -5.48 -57.69 6.63
C THR A 5 -6.83 -57.67 7.29
N GLU A 6 -7.14 -58.59 8.16
CA GLU A 6 -8.33 -58.52 9.02
C GLU A 6 -8.13 -57.44 10.08
N ALA A 7 -9.21 -56.78 10.50
CA ALA A 7 -9.23 -55.56 11.31
C ALA A 7 -8.54 -55.66 12.71
N SER A 8 -7.95 -56.78 13.05
CA SER A 8 -7.32 -57.03 14.35
C SER A 8 -5.83 -57.41 14.29
N SER A 9 -5.22 -57.48 13.11
CA SER A 9 -3.79 -57.80 13.01
C SER A 9 -3.02 -56.78 12.19
N ALA A 10 -2.06 -56.13 12.80
CA ALA A 10 -1.06 -55.33 12.09
C ALA A 10 -0.15 -56.27 11.27
N GLY A 11 -0.55 -56.57 10.04
CA GLY A 11 0.29 -57.31 9.11
C GLY A 11 1.26 -56.36 8.45
N SER A 12 2.56 -56.59 8.55
CA SER A 12 3.59 -55.93 7.76
C SER A 12 3.95 -56.80 6.56
N VAL A 13 4.06 -56.20 5.38
CA VAL A 13 4.62 -56.86 4.21
C VAL A 13 6.00 -56.29 3.93
N ASN A 14 6.99 -57.14 4.02
CA ASN A 14 8.32 -56.84 3.58
C ASN A 14 8.49 -57.31 2.14
N LEU A 15 8.53 -56.40 1.20
CA LEU A 15 8.89 -56.72 -0.18
C LEU A 15 10.40 -56.74 -0.26
N LEU A 16 11.00 -57.84 -0.65
CA LEU A 16 12.43 -57.99 -0.83
C LEU A 16 12.87 -57.26 -2.12
N GLU A 17 14.05 -56.72 -2.09
CA GLU A 17 14.69 -56.10 -3.27
C GLU A 17 14.70 -57.04 -4.46
N GLY A 18 14.26 -56.59 -5.64
CA GLY A 18 14.17 -57.39 -6.85
C GLY A 18 12.86 -58.16 -7.07
N SER A 19 11.86 -58.02 -6.23
CA SER A 19 10.54 -58.63 -6.46
C SER A 19 9.79 -57.88 -7.57
N VAL A 20 9.44 -58.57 -8.66
CA VAL A 20 8.58 -58.03 -9.73
C VAL A 20 7.14 -58.31 -9.38
N LEU A 21 6.39 -57.28 -8.94
CA LEU A 21 4.96 -57.34 -8.71
C LEU A 21 4.23 -56.74 -9.92
N GLN A 22 3.19 -57.39 -10.44
CA GLN A 22 2.40 -56.80 -11.52
C GLN A 22 1.40 -55.78 -11.00
N ASN A 23 0.68 -56.07 -9.92
CA ASN A 23 -0.19 -55.13 -9.21
C ASN A 23 -0.27 -55.54 -7.74
N LEU A 24 -0.26 -54.58 -6.81
CA LEU A 24 -0.46 -54.80 -5.39
C LEU A 24 -1.74 -54.10 -4.93
N TYR A 25 -2.71 -54.89 -4.42
CA TYR A 25 -3.96 -54.40 -3.85
C TYR A 25 -3.91 -54.47 -2.32
N VAL A 26 -4.11 -53.31 -1.65
CA VAL A 26 -4.06 -53.20 -0.19
C VAL A 26 -5.43 -52.86 0.38
N TYR A 27 -5.95 -53.73 1.25
CA TYR A 27 -7.26 -53.60 1.93
C TYR A 27 -7.11 -53.26 3.42
N GLY A 28 -6.11 -52.55 3.81
CA GLY A 28 -5.88 -52.24 5.22
C GLY A 28 -4.77 -51.22 5.37
N ALA A 29 -3.88 -51.38 6.33
CA ALA A 29 -2.76 -50.46 6.54
C ALA A 29 -1.51 -50.98 5.81
N LEU A 30 -0.92 -50.13 4.95
CA LEU A 30 0.41 -50.29 4.41
C LEU A 30 1.38 -49.42 5.20
N ARG A 31 2.36 -50.02 5.84
CA ARG A 31 3.44 -49.29 6.57
C ARG A 31 4.72 -49.36 5.75
N LEU A 32 5.32 -48.22 5.48
CA LEU A 32 6.57 -48.09 4.74
C LEU A 32 7.59 -47.42 5.67
N GLY A 33 8.85 -47.95 5.70
CA GLY A 33 9.91 -47.39 6.51
C GLY A 33 9.86 -47.79 7.99
N ALA A 34 9.74 -49.10 8.30
CA ALA A 34 9.95 -49.58 9.64
C ALA A 34 11.46 -49.65 9.95
N SER A 35 11.83 -49.22 11.11
CA SER A 35 13.07 -48.85 11.78
C SER A 35 14.37 -49.68 11.55
N SER A 36 14.60 -50.39 10.46
CA SER A 36 15.85 -51.17 10.29
C SER A 36 16.31 -51.46 8.86
N GLN A 37 15.65 -50.89 7.83
CA GLN A 37 16.05 -51.16 6.44
C GLN A 37 16.04 -49.91 5.61
N SER A 38 17.20 -49.35 5.33
CA SER A 38 17.44 -48.35 4.30
C SER A 38 17.39 -49.01 2.92
N GLY A 39 16.29 -48.92 2.21
CA GLY A 39 16.16 -49.38 0.83
C GLY A 39 15.06 -48.65 0.09
N SER A 40 15.33 -48.25 -1.13
CA SER A 40 14.29 -47.72 -2.02
C SER A 40 13.44 -48.88 -2.57
N TRP A 41 12.17 -48.79 -2.42
CA TRP A 41 11.21 -49.76 -2.97
C TRP A 41 10.85 -49.35 -4.40
N MET A 42 11.31 -50.09 -5.39
CA MET A 42 10.90 -49.89 -6.78
C MET A 42 9.83 -50.91 -7.12
N LEU A 43 8.65 -50.43 -7.46
CA LEU A 43 7.53 -51.30 -7.88
C LEU A 43 7.67 -51.82 -9.34
N GLY A 44 8.86 -51.71 -9.94
CA GLY A 44 9.21 -52.37 -11.21
C GLY A 44 8.19 -52.17 -12.36
N GLY A 45 7.50 -51.05 -12.43
CA GLY A 45 6.46 -50.75 -13.40
C GLY A 45 5.06 -51.25 -13.00
N ALA A 46 4.89 -51.80 -11.77
CA ALA A 46 3.60 -52.20 -11.24
C ALA A 46 2.89 -51.01 -10.56
N SER A 47 1.55 -51.10 -10.51
CA SER A 47 0.73 -50.11 -9.79
C SER A 47 0.43 -50.60 -8.38
N LEU A 48 0.49 -49.66 -7.41
CA LEU A 48 0.02 -49.86 -6.04
C LEU A 48 -1.43 -49.40 -5.92
N HIS A 49 -2.37 -50.35 -5.71
CA HIS A 49 -3.77 -50.03 -5.50
C HIS A 49 -4.10 -50.02 -4.01
N MET A 50 -4.45 -48.82 -3.49
CA MET A 50 -4.94 -48.66 -2.13
C MET A 50 -6.46 -48.66 -2.13
N MET A 51 -7.06 -49.73 -1.60
CA MET A 51 -8.50 -49.93 -1.62
C MET A 51 -9.22 -48.95 -0.68
N ALA A 52 -10.50 -48.72 -0.91
CA ALA A 52 -11.32 -47.80 -0.13
C ALA A 52 -11.19 -48.03 1.39
N GLY A 53 -10.96 -46.97 2.16
CA GLY A 53 -10.76 -47.02 3.62
C GLY A 53 -9.39 -47.48 4.08
N SER A 54 -8.45 -47.75 3.15
CA SER A 54 -7.09 -48.13 3.52
C SER A 54 -6.25 -46.98 4.02
N THR A 55 -5.10 -47.30 4.62
CA THR A 55 -4.21 -46.34 5.23
C THR A 55 -2.77 -46.59 4.77
N MET A 56 -2.09 -45.52 4.31
CA MET A 56 -0.64 -45.53 4.10
C MET A 56 0.03 -44.83 5.29
N VAL A 57 1.00 -45.49 5.90
CA VAL A 57 1.76 -44.94 7.02
C VAL A 57 3.24 -44.88 6.62
N PHE A 58 3.81 -43.72 6.61
CA PHE A 58 5.26 -43.49 6.39
C PHE A 58 5.94 -43.32 7.74
N GLY A 59 6.91 -44.18 8.03
CA GLY A 59 7.71 -44.10 9.26
C GLY A 59 8.94 -43.22 9.10
N SER A 60 9.76 -43.10 10.14
CA SER A 60 10.91 -42.22 10.23
C SER A 60 12.00 -42.35 9.16
N ASP A 61 12.05 -43.55 8.52
CA ASP A 61 13.08 -43.88 7.54
C ASP A 61 12.55 -43.97 6.11
N ALA A 62 11.33 -43.45 5.86
CA ALA A 62 10.57 -43.72 4.65
C ALA A 62 10.86 -42.77 3.46
N GLY A 63 11.86 -41.93 3.51
CA GLY A 63 12.10 -40.89 2.50
C GLY A 63 12.21 -41.36 1.03
N THR A 64 12.31 -42.67 0.81
CA THR A 64 12.50 -43.22 -0.54
C THR A 64 11.70 -44.49 -0.81
N SER A 65 10.67 -44.75 -0.03
CA SER A 65 9.96 -46.06 -0.03
C SER A 65 9.22 -46.35 -1.31
N ILE A 66 8.81 -45.35 -2.09
CA ILE A 66 8.21 -45.49 -3.42
C ILE A 66 9.02 -44.62 -4.38
N GLY A 67 9.53 -45.20 -5.45
CA GLY A 67 10.41 -44.50 -6.40
C GLY A 67 9.76 -43.27 -7.06
N ALA A 68 10.57 -42.34 -7.46
CA ALA A 68 10.13 -41.15 -8.20
C ALA A 68 9.37 -41.55 -9.48
N GLY A 69 8.22 -40.89 -9.74
CA GLY A 69 7.40 -41.13 -10.89
C GLY A 69 6.54 -42.42 -10.83
N GLN A 70 6.64 -43.23 -9.78
CA GLN A 70 5.75 -44.35 -9.57
C GLN A 70 4.33 -43.85 -9.23
N THR A 71 3.32 -44.64 -9.56
CA THR A 71 1.92 -44.27 -9.35
C THR A 71 1.27 -45.12 -8.27
N VAL A 72 0.65 -44.45 -7.30
CA VAL A 72 -0.28 -45.04 -6.31
C VAL A 72 -1.69 -44.75 -6.79
N ILE A 73 -2.51 -45.81 -6.87
CA ILE A 73 -3.93 -45.71 -7.26
C ILE A 73 -4.80 -45.82 -5.99
N ALA A 74 -5.53 -44.75 -5.68
CA ALA A 74 -6.50 -44.76 -4.60
C ALA A 74 -7.86 -45.19 -5.14
N GLU A 75 -8.36 -46.37 -4.70
CA GLU A 75 -9.64 -46.97 -5.15
C GLU A 75 -10.84 -46.48 -4.30
N GLY A 76 -10.73 -45.35 -3.66
CA GLY A 76 -11.74 -44.75 -2.79
C GLY A 76 -11.06 -43.85 -1.77
N SER A 77 -11.69 -43.60 -0.62
CA SER A 77 -11.11 -42.81 0.46
C SER A 77 -9.81 -43.43 0.99
N LEU A 78 -8.76 -42.61 1.12
CA LEU A 78 -7.44 -43.05 1.54
C LEU A 78 -6.87 -42.09 2.61
N ASN A 79 -6.27 -42.66 3.67
CA ASN A 79 -5.51 -41.89 4.65
C ASN A 79 -4.00 -42.06 4.42
N VAL A 80 -3.30 -40.95 4.34
CA VAL A 80 -1.83 -40.88 4.25
C VAL A 80 -1.29 -40.27 5.54
N TYR A 81 -0.52 -41.00 6.32
CA TYR A 81 0.06 -40.54 7.58
C TYR A 81 1.58 -40.47 7.48
N ALA A 82 2.16 -39.30 7.80
CA ALA A 82 3.57 -39.17 8.10
C ALA A 82 3.77 -39.11 9.61
N GLN A 83 4.36 -40.17 10.21
CA GLN A 83 4.56 -40.29 11.64
C GLN A 83 6.04 -40.17 12.00
N ASN A 84 6.36 -39.34 13.00
CA ASN A 84 7.69 -39.23 13.66
C ASN A 84 8.88 -39.07 12.70
N VAL A 85 8.71 -38.28 11.67
CA VAL A 85 9.80 -38.00 10.73
C VAL A 85 10.50 -36.73 11.21
N SER A 86 11.74 -36.85 11.64
CA SER A 86 12.47 -35.74 12.25
C SER A 86 12.85 -34.65 11.27
N ASP A 87 12.79 -34.87 9.95
CA ASP A 87 13.10 -33.87 8.95
C ASP A 87 12.50 -34.19 7.57
N SER A 88 12.08 -33.16 6.85
CA SER A 88 11.78 -32.98 5.43
C SER A 88 11.83 -34.23 4.52
N ASN A 89 10.95 -35.19 4.71
CA ASN A 89 10.79 -36.26 3.73
C ASN A 89 10.05 -35.80 2.50
N THR A 90 10.64 -36.05 1.34
CA THR A 90 10.06 -35.73 0.04
C THR A 90 9.43 -36.98 -0.58
N TYR A 91 8.13 -36.93 -0.85
CA TYR A 91 7.39 -37.98 -1.55
C TYR A 91 7.35 -37.68 -3.05
N LEU A 92 8.06 -38.48 -3.84
CA LEU A 92 8.24 -38.27 -5.29
C LEU A 92 7.26 -39.07 -6.16
N TRP A 93 6.36 -39.86 -5.56
CA TRP A 93 5.40 -40.68 -6.27
C TRP A 93 4.10 -39.92 -6.61
N ASN A 94 3.50 -40.29 -7.74
CA ASN A 94 2.21 -39.76 -8.16
C ASN A 94 1.05 -40.49 -7.49
N LEU A 95 -0.07 -39.77 -7.22
CA LEU A 95 -1.29 -40.36 -6.73
C LEU A 95 -2.42 -40.09 -7.72
N VAL A 96 -3.11 -41.16 -8.12
CA VAL A 96 -4.25 -41.10 -9.05
C VAL A 96 -5.44 -41.75 -8.41
N GLY A 97 -6.62 -41.13 -8.52
CA GLY A 97 -7.89 -41.78 -8.16
C GLY A 97 -8.23 -42.87 -9.17
N GLY A 98 -8.60 -44.07 -8.69
CA GLY A 98 -9.14 -45.15 -9.51
C GLY A 98 -10.54 -44.83 -10.07
N GLU A 99 -11.06 -45.67 -10.97
CA GLU A 99 -12.37 -45.47 -11.60
C GLU A 99 -13.53 -45.49 -10.60
N SER A 100 -13.33 -46.06 -9.42
CA SER A 100 -14.32 -46.14 -8.33
C SER A 100 -14.41 -44.88 -7.46
N VAL A 101 -13.46 -43.92 -7.60
CA VAL A 101 -13.45 -42.70 -6.79
C VAL A 101 -14.57 -41.77 -7.19
N SER A 102 -15.37 -41.40 -6.21
CA SER A 102 -16.46 -40.41 -6.33
C SER A 102 -16.10 -39.06 -5.70
N THR A 103 -16.90 -38.04 -5.98
CA THR A 103 -16.75 -36.68 -5.35
C THR A 103 -16.99 -36.70 -3.83
N GLY A 104 -17.54 -37.80 -3.27
CA GLY A 104 -17.73 -38.00 -1.83
C GLY A 104 -16.52 -38.60 -1.12
N ASP A 105 -15.59 -39.18 -1.87
CA ASP A 105 -14.40 -39.79 -1.30
C ASP A 105 -13.39 -38.76 -0.84
N THR A 106 -12.54 -39.16 0.13
CA THR A 106 -11.58 -38.22 0.74
C THR A 106 -10.20 -38.85 0.79
N LEU A 107 -9.24 -38.11 0.22
CA LEU A 107 -7.81 -38.34 0.40
C LEU A 107 -7.32 -37.41 1.54
N THR A 108 -6.89 -37.99 2.64
CA THR A 108 -6.47 -37.24 3.82
C THR A 108 -4.96 -37.33 4.01
N PHE A 109 -4.28 -36.21 4.02
CA PHE A 109 -2.88 -36.07 4.42
C PHE A 109 -2.82 -35.63 5.88
N ASN A 110 -2.33 -36.51 6.75
CA ASN A 110 -2.10 -36.23 8.17
C ASN A 110 -0.61 -36.35 8.49
N GLY A 111 -0.06 -35.45 9.27
CA GLY A 111 1.34 -35.52 9.64
C GLY A 111 1.68 -34.78 10.91
N THR A 112 2.63 -35.34 11.67
CA THR A 112 3.26 -34.69 12.84
C THR A 112 4.61 -34.07 12.47
N SER A 113 5.00 -34.15 11.20
CA SER A 113 6.28 -33.71 10.63
C SER A 113 6.03 -32.76 9.45
N ASN A 114 7.08 -32.21 8.87
CA ASN A 114 7.04 -31.30 7.74
C ASN A 114 7.31 -32.02 6.40
N PRO A 115 6.36 -32.83 5.85
CA PRO A 115 6.57 -33.56 4.63
C PRO A 115 6.47 -32.64 3.40
N THR A 116 7.25 -32.95 2.36
CA THR A 116 7.10 -32.41 1.01
C THR A 116 6.46 -33.45 0.08
N VAL A 117 5.34 -33.13 -0.54
CA VAL A 117 4.66 -33.96 -1.53
C VAL A 117 4.99 -33.42 -2.92
N ALA A 118 5.95 -34.04 -3.58
CA ALA A 118 6.46 -33.58 -4.88
C ALA A 118 5.82 -34.34 -6.09
N GLY A 119 5.16 -35.47 -5.84
CA GLY A 119 4.41 -36.18 -6.89
C GLY A 119 3.10 -35.48 -7.23
N ASN A 120 2.66 -35.63 -8.48
CA ASN A 120 1.38 -35.10 -8.92
C ASN A 120 0.20 -35.89 -8.32
N ILE A 121 -0.89 -35.18 -8.01
CA ILE A 121 -2.11 -35.74 -7.48
C ILE A 121 -3.27 -35.43 -8.44
N THR A 122 -3.93 -36.50 -8.95
CA THR A 122 -5.18 -36.38 -9.70
C THR A 122 -6.23 -37.22 -9.02
N TYR A 123 -7.22 -36.60 -8.36
CA TYR A 123 -8.19 -37.27 -7.51
C TYR A 123 -9.60 -36.69 -7.67
N ALA A 124 -10.56 -37.47 -8.12
CA ALA A 124 -11.92 -37.00 -8.38
C ALA A 124 -12.70 -36.60 -7.12
N GLY A 125 -12.23 -36.99 -5.95
CA GLY A 125 -12.81 -36.65 -4.65
C GLY A 125 -12.17 -35.45 -3.97
N ASN A 126 -12.30 -35.40 -2.65
CA ASN A 126 -11.83 -34.33 -1.79
C ASN A 126 -10.40 -34.59 -1.29
N ILE A 127 -9.56 -33.57 -1.25
CA ILE A 127 -8.28 -33.65 -0.57
C ILE A 127 -8.36 -32.84 0.72
N VAL A 128 -7.95 -33.43 1.84
CA VAL A 128 -7.88 -32.81 3.15
C VAL A 128 -6.44 -32.87 3.62
N SER A 129 -5.82 -31.72 3.81
CA SER A 129 -4.51 -31.60 4.46
C SER A 129 -4.70 -31.18 5.91
N GLY A 130 -4.46 -32.11 6.83
CA GLY A 130 -4.54 -31.92 8.28
C GLY A 130 -3.14 -31.98 8.87
N ALA A 131 -2.42 -30.87 8.90
CA ALA A 131 -1.18 -30.79 9.66
C ALA A 131 -1.51 -30.65 11.16
N GLN A 132 -0.78 -31.36 12.04
CA GLN A 132 -0.93 -31.16 13.49
C GLN A 132 -0.22 -29.86 13.91
N THR A 133 -0.53 -29.41 15.12
CA THR A 133 0.07 -28.19 15.71
C THR A 133 1.58 -28.09 15.47
N GLY A 134 1.99 -27.04 14.78
CA GLY A 134 3.40 -26.74 14.51
C GLY A 134 4.00 -27.46 13.30
N SER A 135 3.22 -28.26 12.54
CA SER A 135 3.72 -28.91 11.33
C SER A 135 3.28 -28.17 10.06
N THR A 136 4.07 -28.34 9.00
CA THR A 136 3.83 -27.76 7.66
C THR A 136 3.87 -28.88 6.63
N VAL A 137 2.84 -28.96 5.77
CA VAL A 137 2.86 -29.84 4.58
C VAL A 137 3.14 -28.98 3.36
N THR A 138 4.19 -29.32 2.62
CA THR A 138 4.55 -28.62 1.38
C THR A 138 4.19 -29.47 0.17
N PHE A 139 3.44 -28.91 -0.77
CA PHE A 139 3.13 -29.53 -2.06
C PHE A 139 3.93 -28.80 -3.15
N THR A 140 4.70 -29.58 -3.91
CA THR A 140 5.44 -29.10 -5.09
C THR A 140 5.00 -29.84 -6.38
N GLY A 141 4.20 -30.91 -6.27
CA GLY A 141 3.55 -31.54 -7.40
C GLY A 141 2.20 -30.92 -7.73
N ASN A 142 1.78 -30.99 -8.98
CA ASN A 142 0.49 -30.46 -9.43
C ASN A 142 -0.67 -31.27 -8.83
N ILE A 143 -1.74 -30.57 -8.47
CA ILE A 143 -2.91 -31.16 -7.84
C ILE A 143 -4.17 -30.82 -8.63
N GLN A 144 -4.94 -31.86 -8.98
CA GLN A 144 -6.27 -31.73 -9.54
C GLN A 144 -7.26 -32.55 -8.69
N ALA A 145 -8.32 -31.89 -8.16
CA ALA A 145 -9.29 -32.53 -7.28
C ALA A 145 -10.65 -31.81 -7.30
N GLU A 146 -11.71 -32.47 -6.76
CA GLU A 146 -13.00 -31.81 -6.52
C GLU A 146 -12.86 -30.70 -5.46
N SER A 147 -12.17 -30.98 -4.35
CA SER A 147 -11.87 -29.93 -3.38
C SER A 147 -10.52 -30.11 -2.72
N PHE A 148 -9.94 -28.98 -2.31
CA PHE A 148 -8.78 -28.95 -1.43
C PHE A 148 -9.15 -28.22 -0.14
N LYS A 149 -8.98 -28.92 1.00
CA LYS A 149 -9.31 -28.41 2.33
C LYS A 149 -8.06 -28.37 3.19
N VAL A 150 -7.73 -27.19 3.71
CA VAL A 150 -6.77 -27.05 4.78
C VAL A 150 -7.51 -27.14 6.10
N ALA A 151 -7.33 -28.26 6.79
CA ALA A 151 -8.01 -28.55 8.04
C ALA A 151 -7.44 -27.71 9.20
N HIS A 152 -8.25 -27.51 10.21
CA HIS A 152 -8.03 -26.63 11.34
C HIS A 152 -7.36 -27.33 12.54
N TYR A 153 -6.12 -27.67 12.50
CA TYR A 153 -5.39 -28.19 13.67
C TYR A 153 -4.04 -27.48 13.85
N TYR A 154 -4.03 -26.13 13.73
CA TYR A 154 -2.77 -25.35 13.76
C TYR A 154 -1.78 -25.73 12.66
N GLY A 155 -2.29 -26.29 11.56
CA GLY A 155 -1.49 -26.74 10.45
C GLY A 155 -1.31 -25.68 9.38
N ARG A 156 -0.13 -25.69 8.77
CA ARG A 156 0.21 -24.85 7.65
C ARG A 156 0.42 -25.71 6.40
N VAL A 157 -0.09 -25.24 5.27
CA VAL A 157 0.14 -25.85 3.96
C VAL A 157 0.86 -24.85 3.08
N HIS A 158 1.94 -25.27 2.43
CA HIS A 158 2.64 -24.52 1.41
C HIS A 158 2.39 -25.13 0.03
N MET A 159 2.05 -24.28 -0.94
CA MET A 159 2.04 -24.61 -2.37
C MET A 159 3.24 -23.91 -3.00
N ALA A 160 4.22 -24.68 -3.47
CA ALA A 160 5.47 -24.16 -3.99
C ALA A 160 5.72 -24.67 -5.41
N ASP A 161 5.85 -23.76 -6.37
CA ASP A 161 6.17 -24.02 -7.77
C ASP A 161 5.24 -25.03 -8.47
N ASN A 162 3.96 -25.08 -8.08
CA ASN A 162 2.99 -26.05 -8.55
C ASN A 162 1.65 -25.42 -8.95
N GLU A 163 0.78 -26.23 -9.57
CA GLU A 163 -0.59 -25.88 -9.95
C GLU A 163 -1.58 -26.65 -9.09
N LEU A 164 -2.55 -25.95 -8.51
CA LEU A 164 -3.70 -26.49 -7.82
C LEU A 164 -4.97 -26.13 -8.60
N GLU A 165 -5.59 -27.12 -9.23
CA GLU A 165 -6.86 -26.98 -9.93
C GLU A 165 -7.96 -27.69 -9.17
N VAL A 166 -8.93 -26.95 -8.62
CA VAL A 166 -10.01 -27.52 -7.80
C VAL A 166 -11.33 -26.81 -8.04
N ASN A 167 -12.44 -27.51 -7.80
CA ASN A 167 -13.75 -26.87 -7.78
C ASN A 167 -13.93 -26.05 -6.48
N LYS A 168 -13.40 -26.54 -5.35
CA LYS A 168 -13.54 -25.88 -4.04
C LYS A 168 -12.21 -25.80 -3.29
N LEU A 169 -11.87 -24.61 -2.84
CA LEU A 169 -10.75 -24.35 -1.94
C LEU A 169 -11.28 -23.86 -0.58
N TRP A 170 -11.04 -24.63 0.48
CA TRP A 170 -11.46 -24.26 1.82
C TRP A 170 -10.25 -24.22 2.76
N VAL A 171 -10.06 -23.09 3.45
CA VAL A 171 -8.97 -22.89 4.40
C VAL A 171 -9.55 -22.58 5.78
N GLY A 172 -9.10 -23.31 6.81
CA GLY A 172 -9.69 -23.23 8.14
C GLY A 172 -11.05 -23.97 8.21
N ALA A 173 -11.20 -25.06 7.45
CA ALA A 173 -12.39 -25.89 7.44
C ALA A 173 -12.26 -27.05 8.42
N GLY A 174 -13.25 -27.28 9.28
CA GLY A 174 -13.18 -28.45 10.14
C GLY A 174 -14.36 -28.64 11.09
N GLY A 175 -14.42 -29.80 11.76
CA GLY A 175 -15.58 -30.33 12.44
C GLY A 175 -15.69 -29.96 13.94
N GLY A 176 -15.89 -28.71 14.30
CA GLY A 176 -16.18 -28.34 15.68
C GLY A 176 -16.10 -26.84 15.93
N TYR A 177 -16.94 -26.31 16.79
CA TYR A 177 -16.93 -24.92 17.24
C TYR A 177 -15.81 -24.71 18.26
N ASP A 178 -14.56 -24.60 17.81
CA ASP A 178 -13.43 -24.29 18.67
C ASP A 178 -12.68 -23.08 18.16
N ASN A 179 -12.76 -21.97 18.87
CA ASN A 179 -12.12 -20.70 18.52
C ASN A 179 -10.59 -20.72 18.55
N SER A 180 -9.99 -21.84 18.98
CA SER A 180 -8.52 -22.01 18.97
C SER A 180 -8.00 -22.63 17.68
N LEU A 181 -8.87 -23.02 16.75
CA LEU A 181 -8.50 -23.78 15.56
C LEU A 181 -8.14 -22.86 14.40
N TYR A 182 -6.98 -23.10 13.80
CA TYR A 182 -6.37 -22.24 12.79
C TYR A 182 -5.83 -23.08 11.61
N GLY A 183 -6.17 -22.70 10.39
CA GLY A 183 -5.61 -23.28 9.18
C GLY A 183 -4.98 -22.19 8.30
N ALA A 184 -3.77 -22.43 7.82
CA ALA A 184 -3.08 -21.52 6.92
C ALA A 184 -2.68 -22.18 5.61
N LEU A 185 -2.89 -21.48 4.49
CA LEU A 185 -2.38 -21.83 3.18
C LEU A 185 -1.48 -20.71 2.68
N ASP A 186 -0.23 -21.05 2.41
CA ASP A 186 0.73 -20.16 1.78
C ASP A 186 0.95 -20.59 0.33
N LEU A 187 0.71 -19.68 -0.59
CA LEU A 187 1.07 -19.85 -1.99
C LEU A 187 2.45 -19.23 -2.21
N ASP A 188 3.47 -20.07 -2.39
CA ASP A 188 4.86 -19.69 -2.59
C ASP A 188 5.28 -20.08 -4.00
N SER A 189 5.07 -19.20 -4.97
CA SER A 189 5.24 -19.45 -6.42
C SER A 189 4.24 -20.48 -7.01
N GLY A 190 3.22 -20.90 -6.23
CA GLY A 190 2.19 -21.84 -6.69
C GLY A 190 1.00 -21.11 -7.32
N ASN A 191 0.36 -21.72 -8.31
CA ASN A 191 -0.83 -21.20 -8.96
C ASN A 191 -2.07 -21.99 -8.52
N VAL A 192 -3.12 -21.27 -8.12
CA VAL A 192 -4.38 -21.87 -7.71
C VAL A 192 -5.50 -21.39 -8.62
N THR A 193 -6.23 -22.32 -9.22
CA THR A 193 -7.45 -22.05 -9.97
C THR A 193 -8.62 -22.79 -9.34
N THR A 194 -9.71 -22.06 -9.01
CA THR A 194 -10.93 -22.62 -8.45
C THR A 194 -12.11 -22.33 -9.36
N ALA A 195 -12.85 -23.39 -9.76
CA ALA A 195 -14.00 -23.24 -10.65
C ALA A 195 -15.32 -22.96 -9.90
N GLY A 196 -15.44 -23.32 -8.64
CA GLY A 196 -16.66 -23.17 -7.87
C GLY A 196 -16.52 -22.22 -6.69
N GLN A 197 -15.79 -22.58 -5.66
CA GLN A 197 -15.82 -21.87 -4.40
C GLN A 197 -14.44 -21.72 -3.72
N VAL A 198 -14.13 -20.51 -3.27
CA VAL A 198 -13.12 -20.22 -2.24
C VAL A 198 -13.81 -19.84 -0.95
N ARG A 199 -13.49 -20.52 0.15
CA ARG A 199 -13.99 -20.21 1.48
C ARG A 199 -12.86 -20.21 2.49
N LEU A 200 -12.71 -19.11 3.22
CA LEU A 200 -11.82 -19.03 4.36
C LEU A 200 -12.65 -19.03 5.63
N ALA A 201 -12.20 -19.73 6.67
CA ALA A 201 -12.86 -19.77 7.99
C ALA A 201 -14.31 -20.28 7.95
N GLU A 202 -14.51 -21.55 7.63
CA GLU A 202 -15.86 -22.15 7.70
C GLU A 202 -16.29 -22.51 9.13
N LEU A 203 -15.39 -23.10 9.93
CA LEU A 203 -15.63 -23.50 11.33
C LEU A 203 -14.39 -23.27 12.21
N GLY A 204 -13.53 -22.35 11.82
CA GLY A 204 -12.29 -22.01 12.51
C GLY A 204 -11.67 -20.75 11.89
N HIS A 205 -10.46 -20.41 12.26
CA HIS A 205 -9.72 -19.30 11.63
C HIS A 205 -9.01 -19.80 10.37
N GLY A 206 -9.15 -19.06 9.27
CA GLY A 206 -8.51 -19.38 8.00
C GLY A 206 -7.65 -18.24 7.48
N VAL A 207 -6.40 -18.52 7.12
CA VAL A 207 -5.49 -17.54 6.51
C VAL A 207 -4.99 -18.06 5.18
N LEU A 208 -5.13 -17.25 4.14
CA LEU A 208 -4.59 -17.50 2.81
C LEU A 208 -3.62 -16.40 2.44
N ASN A 209 -2.37 -16.75 2.21
CA ASN A 209 -1.33 -15.82 1.77
C ASN A 209 -1.03 -16.08 0.29
N VAL A 210 -1.14 -15.04 -0.53
CA VAL A 210 -0.76 -15.05 -1.96
C VAL A 210 0.54 -14.29 -2.08
N ASN A 211 1.66 -15.02 -2.03
CA ASN A 211 3.00 -14.46 -1.97
C ASN A 211 3.56 -14.15 -3.37
N GLN A 212 4.70 -13.50 -3.42
CA GLN A 212 5.35 -13.12 -4.67
C GLN A 212 5.57 -14.34 -5.59
N GLY A 213 5.25 -14.18 -6.87
CA GLY A 213 5.35 -15.24 -7.88
C GLY A 213 4.18 -16.20 -7.91
N SER A 214 3.20 -16.08 -7.00
CA SER A 214 2.01 -16.95 -6.96
C SER A 214 0.76 -16.26 -7.51
N SER A 215 -0.24 -17.09 -7.85
CA SER A 215 -1.54 -16.60 -8.28
C SER A 215 -2.71 -17.36 -7.66
N LEU A 216 -3.81 -16.64 -7.40
CA LEU A 216 -5.12 -17.20 -7.08
C LEU A 216 -6.14 -16.72 -8.10
N THR A 217 -6.73 -17.65 -8.85
CA THR A 217 -7.79 -17.35 -9.82
C THR A 217 -9.10 -18.03 -9.40
N VAL A 218 -10.15 -17.22 -9.20
CA VAL A 218 -11.49 -17.65 -8.86
C VAL A 218 -12.39 -17.45 -10.08
N THR A 219 -12.80 -18.53 -10.72
CA THR A 219 -13.64 -18.50 -11.93
C THR A 219 -15.12 -18.79 -11.64
N GLY A 220 -15.45 -19.16 -10.41
CA GLY A 220 -16.83 -19.37 -9.98
C GLY A 220 -17.67 -18.07 -10.08
N SER A 221 -18.90 -18.22 -10.57
CA SER A 221 -19.79 -17.10 -10.88
C SER A 221 -20.97 -16.91 -9.92
N ASN A 222 -21.04 -17.69 -8.84
CA ASN A 222 -22.12 -17.54 -7.86
C ASN A 222 -21.88 -16.31 -6.98
N ASN A 223 -22.58 -15.24 -7.32
CA ASN A 223 -22.52 -13.94 -6.61
C ASN A 223 -23.65 -13.78 -5.60
N THR A 224 -24.37 -14.87 -5.25
CA THR A 224 -25.42 -14.79 -4.24
C THR A 224 -24.81 -14.58 -2.86
N HIS A 225 -25.45 -13.70 -2.11
CA HIS A 225 -25.12 -13.49 -0.71
C HIS A 225 -25.61 -14.71 0.11
N SER A 226 -24.82 -15.75 0.14
CA SER A 226 -25.16 -17.06 0.76
C SER A 226 -23.89 -17.86 1.05
N THR A 227 -24.04 -18.94 1.79
CA THR A 227 -22.98 -19.93 2.01
C THR A 227 -22.49 -20.60 0.73
N SER A 228 -23.18 -20.45 -0.39
CA SER A 228 -22.76 -20.95 -1.70
C SER A 228 -22.06 -19.90 -2.56
N ALA A 229 -21.78 -18.69 -2.05
CA ALA A 229 -20.99 -17.69 -2.76
C ALA A 229 -19.67 -18.26 -3.26
N SER A 230 -19.24 -17.87 -4.46
CA SER A 230 -17.99 -18.36 -5.02
C SER A 230 -16.74 -17.86 -4.31
N PHE A 231 -16.82 -16.69 -3.63
CA PHE A 231 -15.70 -16.17 -2.89
C PHE A 231 -16.17 -15.58 -1.55
N LEU A 232 -15.90 -16.29 -0.46
CA LEU A 232 -16.34 -15.92 0.89
C LEU A 232 -15.17 -16.01 1.86
N LEU A 233 -14.86 -14.93 2.60
CA LEU A 233 -13.73 -14.91 3.53
C LEU A 233 -14.11 -15.40 4.93
N ALA A 234 -15.28 -15.05 5.47
CA ALA A 234 -15.62 -15.44 6.84
C ALA A 234 -17.06 -15.92 6.97
N HIS A 235 -17.24 -17.03 7.72
CA HIS A 235 -18.50 -17.67 7.98
C HIS A 235 -18.54 -18.19 9.44
N TRP A 236 -19.73 -18.32 10.05
CA TRP A 236 -19.96 -18.93 11.37
C TRP A 236 -19.19 -18.27 12.53
N ALA A 237 -19.19 -16.93 12.61
CA ALA A 237 -18.60 -16.15 13.71
C ALA A 237 -17.06 -16.24 13.86
N TYR A 238 -16.34 -16.76 12.87
CA TYR A 238 -14.89 -16.88 12.86
C TYR A 238 -14.21 -15.83 11.97
N SER A 239 -12.87 -15.85 11.91
CA SER A 239 -12.13 -14.90 11.06
C SER A 239 -11.48 -15.60 9.87
N GLY A 240 -11.69 -15.00 8.68
CA GLY A 240 -10.99 -15.35 7.45
C GLY A 240 -10.14 -14.22 6.97
N GLU A 241 -8.86 -14.48 6.72
CA GLU A 241 -7.89 -13.47 6.30
C GLU A 241 -7.27 -13.87 4.95
N LEU A 242 -7.36 -12.98 3.98
CA LEU A 242 -6.67 -13.07 2.69
C LEU A 242 -5.61 -12.00 2.63
N ASN A 243 -4.36 -12.41 2.51
CA ASN A 243 -3.20 -11.53 2.39
C ASN A 243 -2.63 -11.61 0.99
N LEU A 244 -2.60 -10.49 0.28
CA LEU A 244 -1.89 -10.32 -0.97
C LEU A 244 -0.52 -9.72 -0.68
N ARG A 245 0.55 -10.50 -0.92
CA ARG A 245 1.93 -10.19 -0.57
C ARG A 245 2.87 -10.36 -1.78
N GLY A 246 2.61 -9.61 -2.84
CA GLY A 246 3.41 -9.63 -4.07
C GLY A 246 2.92 -10.59 -5.14
N GLY A 247 1.90 -11.40 -4.86
CA GLY A 247 1.28 -12.28 -5.83
C GLY A 247 0.16 -11.62 -6.64
N SER A 248 -0.62 -12.44 -7.34
CA SER A 248 -1.78 -11.98 -8.10
C SER A 248 -3.07 -12.67 -7.67
N LEU A 249 -4.16 -11.90 -7.62
CA LEU A 249 -5.51 -12.37 -7.32
C LEU A 249 -6.46 -11.97 -8.45
N THR A 250 -7.20 -12.93 -8.99
CA THR A 250 -8.19 -12.65 -10.04
C THR A 250 -9.55 -13.29 -9.68
N ALA A 251 -10.61 -12.46 -9.56
CA ALA A 251 -11.98 -12.89 -9.31
C ALA A 251 -12.95 -11.98 -10.06
N LEU A 252 -13.13 -12.21 -11.36
CA LEU A 252 -13.90 -11.34 -12.26
C LEU A 252 -15.34 -11.81 -12.50
N GLN A 253 -15.72 -12.99 -12.01
CA GLN A 253 -17.05 -13.56 -12.23
C GLN A 253 -17.99 -13.38 -11.03
N SER A 254 -17.43 -13.12 -9.84
CA SER A 254 -18.19 -12.89 -8.61
C SER A 254 -17.49 -11.89 -7.71
N SER A 255 -18.27 -11.20 -6.88
CA SER A 255 -17.69 -10.35 -5.83
C SER A 255 -17.07 -11.19 -4.72
N MET A 256 -16.05 -10.65 -4.08
CA MET A 256 -15.51 -11.19 -2.85
C MET A 256 -16.38 -10.74 -1.67
N HIS A 257 -17.07 -11.69 -1.03
CA HIS A 257 -17.83 -11.43 0.18
C HIS A 257 -16.89 -11.49 1.39
N LEU A 258 -16.67 -10.34 2.05
CA LEU A 258 -15.76 -10.27 3.18
C LEU A 258 -16.34 -10.91 4.43
N SER A 259 -17.64 -10.78 4.67
CA SER A 259 -18.28 -11.30 5.86
C SER A 259 -19.66 -11.85 5.53
N TRP A 260 -19.99 -13.00 6.11
CA TRP A 260 -21.38 -13.47 6.19
C TRP A 260 -21.92 -13.29 7.61
N ASP A 261 -21.29 -13.96 8.58
CA ASP A 261 -21.54 -13.88 10.03
C ASP A 261 -20.24 -14.09 10.82
N GLY A 262 -19.11 -13.78 10.21
CA GLY A 262 -17.77 -13.79 10.78
C GLY A 262 -16.99 -12.50 10.46
N THR A 263 -15.73 -12.46 10.82
CA THR A 263 -14.81 -11.34 10.50
C THR A 263 -13.96 -11.69 9.29
N GLY A 264 -14.19 -11.02 8.18
CA GLY A 264 -13.40 -11.18 6.95
C GLY A 264 -12.44 -10.02 6.73
N ILE A 265 -11.19 -10.33 6.45
CA ILE A 265 -10.13 -9.35 6.23
C ILE A 265 -9.50 -9.60 4.86
N PHE A 266 -9.52 -8.60 4.00
CA PHE A 266 -8.68 -8.56 2.82
C PHE A 266 -7.58 -7.52 3.03
N ASN A 267 -6.35 -7.98 3.08
CA ASN A 267 -5.15 -7.17 3.27
C ASN A 267 -4.30 -7.23 1.99
N ALA A 268 -4.33 -6.16 1.21
CA ALA A 268 -3.52 -5.99 0.01
C ALA A 268 -2.28 -5.15 0.35
N ALA A 269 -1.21 -5.82 0.78
CA ALA A 269 0.05 -5.16 1.15
C ALA A 269 0.95 -4.90 -0.06
N SER A 270 0.98 -5.82 -1.03
CA SER A 270 1.71 -5.68 -2.30
C SER A 270 1.14 -6.65 -3.35
N GLY A 271 1.46 -6.45 -4.64
CA GLY A 271 0.95 -7.27 -5.75
C GLY A 271 -0.35 -6.74 -6.34
N THR A 272 -0.99 -7.53 -7.21
CA THR A 272 -2.16 -7.07 -7.99
C THR A 272 -3.40 -7.92 -7.74
N ALA A 273 -4.53 -7.29 -7.44
CA ALA A 273 -5.84 -7.92 -7.41
C ALA A 273 -6.76 -7.33 -8.49
N ASN A 274 -7.43 -8.20 -9.24
CA ASN A 274 -8.49 -7.86 -10.19
C ASN A 274 -9.79 -8.49 -9.70
N LEU A 275 -10.71 -7.69 -9.20
CA LEU A 275 -11.93 -8.13 -8.55
C LEU A 275 -13.17 -7.59 -9.29
N GLN A 276 -14.20 -8.42 -9.44
CA GLN A 276 -15.51 -7.95 -9.91
C GLN A 276 -16.10 -6.93 -8.93
N GLY A 277 -15.84 -7.11 -7.63
CA GLY A 277 -16.21 -6.22 -6.55
C GLY A 277 -15.94 -6.81 -5.18
N MET A 278 -16.24 -6.06 -4.13
CA MET A 278 -16.20 -6.48 -2.74
C MET A 278 -17.54 -6.18 -2.06
N ASP A 279 -18.03 -7.12 -1.25
CA ASP A 279 -19.27 -6.99 -0.50
C ASP A 279 -18.99 -7.12 1.00
N PHE A 280 -19.36 -6.10 1.76
CA PHE A 280 -19.13 -6.00 3.21
C PHE A 280 -20.34 -6.44 4.04
N TRP A 281 -21.31 -7.07 3.45
CA TRP A 281 -22.53 -7.46 4.15
C TRP A 281 -22.23 -8.17 5.48
N ALA A 282 -22.93 -7.74 6.53
CA ALA A 282 -22.95 -8.40 7.81
C ALA A 282 -24.41 -8.81 8.14
N SER A 283 -24.66 -10.09 8.40
CA SER A 283 -25.99 -10.53 8.85
C SER A 283 -26.25 -10.09 10.28
N GLY A 284 -27.25 -9.27 10.49
CA GLY A 284 -28.03 -9.16 11.75
C GLY A 284 -27.44 -8.34 12.90
N SER A 285 -26.49 -8.77 13.67
CA SER A 285 -26.28 -8.21 15.02
C SER A 285 -25.10 -7.24 15.20
N GLY A 286 -24.46 -6.78 14.15
CA GLY A 286 -23.44 -5.72 14.22
C GLY A 286 -22.08 -6.10 14.82
N SER A 287 -21.87 -7.36 15.20
CA SER A 287 -20.60 -7.83 15.80
C SER A 287 -19.57 -8.27 14.76
N PHE A 288 -19.98 -8.54 13.53
CA PHE A 288 -19.12 -9.05 12.47
C PHE A 288 -18.64 -7.93 11.56
N ARG A 289 -17.38 -8.01 11.12
CA ARG A 289 -16.70 -6.94 10.41
C ARG A 289 -16.10 -7.43 9.10
N GLY A 290 -16.46 -6.75 8.00
CA GLY A 290 -15.64 -6.76 6.81
C GLY A 290 -14.54 -5.72 6.93
N SER A 291 -13.30 -6.08 6.61
CA SER A 291 -12.17 -5.16 6.60
C SER A 291 -11.42 -5.24 5.28
N PHE A 292 -11.21 -4.11 4.63
CA PHE A 292 -10.33 -3.96 3.49
C PHE A 292 -9.21 -3.00 3.84
N LEU A 293 -7.97 -3.46 3.69
CA LEU A 293 -6.76 -2.73 3.95
C LEU A 293 -5.94 -2.68 2.65
N LEU A 294 -5.70 -1.49 2.12
CA LEU A 294 -4.86 -1.27 0.95
C LEU A 294 -3.56 -0.62 1.39
N GLY A 295 -2.44 -1.26 1.07
CA GLY A 295 -1.12 -0.81 1.47
C GLY A 295 -0.94 -0.82 2.99
N GLY A 296 0.29 -0.63 3.43
CA GLY A 296 0.64 -0.46 4.84
C GLY A 296 1.08 0.96 5.13
N ALA A 297 1.57 1.20 6.34
CA ALA A 297 2.22 2.46 6.71
C ALA A 297 3.60 2.64 6.03
N THR A 298 4.12 1.60 5.38
CA THR A 298 5.42 1.62 4.70
C THR A 298 5.31 0.98 3.32
N SER A 299 5.67 1.71 2.26
CA SER A 299 5.83 1.34 0.85
C SER A 299 4.98 0.15 0.39
N GLY A 300 3.80 0.39 -0.12
CA GLY A 300 2.95 -0.61 -0.74
C GLY A 300 2.85 -0.40 -2.25
N ASP A 301 3.33 -1.36 -3.03
CA ASP A 301 3.07 -1.45 -4.46
C ASP A 301 1.81 -2.27 -4.75
N ALA A 302 0.89 -2.35 -3.79
CA ALA A 302 -0.38 -3.01 -3.96
C ALA A 302 -1.26 -2.27 -4.97
N ARG A 303 -1.82 -3.02 -5.92
CA ARG A 303 -2.84 -2.52 -6.84
C ARG A 303 -4.10 -3.37 -6.75
N VAL A 304 -5.24 -2.75 -6.43
CA VAL A 304 -6.55 -3.41 -6.39
C VAL A 304 -7.47 -2.77 -7.40
N ASN A 305 -7.76 -3.47 -8.49
CA ASN A 305 -8.65 -3.02 -9.54
C ASN A 305 -10.06 -3.58 -9.31
N ILE A 306 -11.07 -2.72 -9.37
CA ILE A 306 -12.46 -3.04 -9.07
C ILE A 306 -13.32 -2.97 -10.33
N GLY A 307 -14.17 -3.99 -10.50
CA GLY A 307 -15.13 -4.11 -11.59
C GLY A 307 -16.48 -3.49 -11.26
N SER A 308 -17.48 -3.80 -12.09
CA SER A 308 -18.79 -3.14 -12.07
C SER A 308 -19.64 -3.40 -10.82
N SER A 309 -19.33 -4.43 -10.04
CA SER A 309 -20.03 -4.65 -8.77
C SER A 309 -19.62 -3.63 -7.68
N GLY A 310 -18.46 -3.00 -7.80
CA GLY A 310 -17.99 -2.00 -6.85
C GLY A 310 -17.66 -2.55 -5.46
N ILE A 311 -17.63 -1.66 -4.48
CA ILE A 311 -17.49 -1.97 -3.06
C ILE A 311 -18.81 -1.62 -2.38
N THR A 312 -19.53 -2.64 -1.93
CA THR A 312 -20.93 -2.49 -1.51
C THR A 312 -21.14 -2.83 -0.04
N ASN A 313 -22.25 -2.34 0.53
CA ASN A 313 -22.66 -2.60 1.90
C ASN A 313 -21.67 -2.14 2.98
N VAL A 314 -20.92 -1.06 2.71
CA VAL A 314 -19.93 -0.50 3.63
C VAL A 314 -20.64 0.28 4.73
N ALA A 315 -21.11 -0.41 5.77
CA ALA A 315 -21.92 0.17 6.83
C ALA A 315 -21.58 -0.43 8.20
N GLY A 316 -21.99 0.25 9.27
CA GLY A 316 -21.81 -0.23 10.63
C GLY A 316 -20.34 -0.41 11.02
N ALA A 317 -19.95 -1.64 11.33
CA ALA A 317 -18.60 -1.99 11.75
C ALA A 317 -17.61 -2.27 10.60
N ALA A 318 -18.01 -2.04 9.34
CA ALA A 318 -17.12 -2.20 8.18
C ALA A 318 -15.94 -1.24 8.24
N VAL A 319 -14.76 -1.73 7.86
CA VAL A 319 -13.51 -0.96 7.90
C VAL A 319 -12.89 -0.91 6.50
N ILE A 320 -12.75 0.29 5.95
CA ILE A 320 -11.93 0.53 4.75
C ILE A 320 -10.79 1.44 5.16
N LYS A 321 -9.56 0.95 5.05
CA LYS A 321 -8.34 1.73 5.29
C LYS A 321 -7.49 1.75 4.04
N LEU A 322 -7.23 2.93 3.55
CA LEU A 322 -6.46 3.17 2.35
C LEU A 322 -5.14 3.85 2.75
N GLY A 323 -4.06 3.12 2.60
CA GLY A 323 -2.70 3.59 2.80
C GLY A 323 -1.97 3.77 1.47
N GLU A 324 -0.69 3.41 1.43
CA GLU A 324 0.09 3.49 0.20
C GLU A 324 -0.24 2.33 -0.74
N GLY A 325 -0.72 2.65 -1.94
CA GLY A 325 -1.13 1.68 -2.94
C GLY A 325 -2.05 2.32 -3.99
N THR A 326 -2.45 1.52 -4.97
CA THR A 326 -3.34 1.96 -6.05
C THR A 326 -4.69 1.28 -5.97
N LEU A 327 -5.74 2.06 -5.93
CA LEU A 327 -7.11 1.61 -6.13
C LEU A 327 -7.51 1.96 -7.58
N GLY A 328 -7.67 0.92 -8.40
CA GLY A 328 -7.86 1.06 -9.85
C GLY A 328 -9.27 0.69 -10.29
N ALA A 329 -9.53 0.82 -11.60
CA ALA A 329 -10.81 0.55 -12.22
C ALA A 329 -10.69 -0.48 -13.36
N LEU A 330 -11.63 -1.45 -13.40
CA LEU A 330 -11.90 -2.34 -14.54
C LEU A 330 -13.18 -1.91 -15.29
N SER A 331 -13.96 -1.04 -14.69
CA SER A 331 -15.21 -0.49 -15.20
C SER A 331 -15.61 0.73 -14.37
N ASN A 332 -16.76 1.33 -14.63
CA ASN A 332 -17.34 2.26 -13.67
C ASN A 332 -17.76 1.51 -12.40
N TRP A 333 -17.40 2.05 -11.22
CA TRP A 333 -17.73 1.44 -9.95
C TRP A 333 -17.87 2.47 -8.83
N GLY A 334 -18.33 2.04 -7.65
CA GLY A 334 -18.45 2.94 -6.50
C GLY A 334 -18.29 2.23 -5.17
N ILE A 335 -18.04 3.02 -4.13
CA ILE A 335 -18.17 2.62 -2.73
C ILE A 335 -19.54 3.09 -2.25
N SER A 336 -20.36 2.15 -1.79
CA SER A 336 -21.70 2.45 -1.33
C SER A 336 -21.97 1.79 0.04
N TYR A 337 -22.83 2.41 0.84
CA TYR A 337 -23.29 1.86 2.09
C TYR A 337 -24.71 1.32 1.98
N ASN A 338 -25.07 0.42 2.89
CA ASN A 338 -26.44 -0.03 3.04
C ASN A 338 -27.21 1.03 3.87
N PRO A 339 -28.29 1.61 3.32
CA PRO A 339 -29.04 2.69 4.00
C PRO A 339 -29.72 2.25 5.30
N ASP A 340 -29.89 0.94 5.54
CA ASP A 340 -30.47 0.41 6.77
C ASP A 340 -29.50 0.49 7.98
N PHE A 341 -28.24 0.86 7.73
CA PHE A 341 -27.19 0.97 8.74
C PHE A 341 -26.55 2.36 8.72
N THR A 342 -25.88 2.73 9.83
CA THR A 342 -25.04 3.94 9.86
C THR A 342 -23.90 3.80 8.84
N ALA A 343 -23.70 4.81 8.00
CA ALA A 343 -22.60 4.83 7.04
C ALA A 343 -21.26 4.75 7.76
N SER A 344 -20.36 3.89 7.27
CA SER A 344 -18.98 3.86 7.69
C SER A 344 -18.14 4.85 6.87
N TYR A 345 -17.03 5.33 7.44
CA TYR A 345 -16.10 6.22 6.75
C TYR A 345 -14.99 5.44 6.06
N ILE A 346 -14.46 6.03 4.98
CA ILE A 346 -13.22 5.59 4.34
C ILE A 346 -12.07 6.29 5.06
N GLU A 347 -11.21 5.54 5.73
CA GLU A 347 -10.06 6.06 6.44
C GLU A 347 -8.85 6.14 5.50
N LEU A 348 -8.36 7.36 5.27
CA LEU A 348 -7.11 7.60 4.59
C LEU A 348 -5.99 7.63 5.63
N LEU A 349 -5.03 6.71 5.50
CA LEU A 349 -3.90 6.61 6.41
C LEU A 349 -2.84 7.64 6.04
N GLY A 350 -2.25 8.28 7.04
CA GLY A 350 -1.15 9.23 6.88
C GLY A 350 0.12 8.55 6.36
N THR A 351 0.10 8.19 5.09
CA THR A 351 1.24 7.65 4.37
C THR A 351 1.75 8.69 3.38
N VAL A 352 2.93 8.53 3.02
CA VAL A 352 3.81 9.35 2.23
C VAL A 352 3.27 9.73 0.85
N ASN A 353 3.09 8.75 -0.01
CA ASN A 353 2.58 8.96 -1.36
C ASN A 353 1.04 8.99 -1.37
N GLY A 354 0.43 8.58 -0.25
CA GLY A 354 -1.01 8.44 -0.12
C GLY A 354 -1.56 7.30 -0.96
N THR A 355 -2.88 7.25 -1.06
CA THR A 355 -3.58 6.31 -1.92
C THR A 355 -3.74 6.92 -3.31
N ILE A 356 -3.28 6.22 -4.33
CA ILE A 356 -3.54 6.58 -5.73
C ILE A 356 -4.90 6.01 -6.11
N LEU A 357 -5.82 6.86 -6.57
CA LEU A 357 -7.03 6.44 -7.25
C LEU A 357 -6.85 6.61 -8.76
N ASP A 358 -6.64 5.50 -9.44
CA ASP A 358 -6.45 5.46 -10.89
C ASP A 358 -7.77 5.14 -11.58
N THR A 359 -8.28 6.09 -12.35
CA THR A 359 -9.54 5.95 -13.08
C THR A 359 -9.36 5.54 -14.55
N LEU A 360 -8.16 5.25 -15.01
CA LEU A 360 -7.98 4.54 -16.28
C LEU A 360 -8.41 3.08 -16.12
N ASP A 361 -9.03 2.54 -17.16
CA ASP A 361 -9.34 1.11 -17.20
C ASP A 361 -8.05 0.29 -17.16
N ALA A 362 -7.96 -0.65 -16.23
CA ALA A 362 -6.76 -1.46 -16.04
C ALA A 362 -6.48 -2.43 -17.22
N ASN A 363 -7.50 -2.75 -18.02
CA ASN A 363 -7.37 -3.59 -19.23
C ASN A 363 -7.25 -2.76 -20.52
N ASP A 364 -7.89 -1.56 -20.53
CA ASP A 364 -7.87 -0.63 -21.66
C ASP A 364 -7.44 0.75 -21.17
N HIS A 365 -6.15 0.98 -21.15
CA HIS A 365 -5.53 2.22 -20.65
C HIS A 365 -5.89 3.48 -21.47
N ALA A 366 -6.79 3.39 -22.47
CA ALA A 366 -7.30 4.53 -23.22
C ALA A 366 -8.67 5.01 -22.75
N THR A 367 -9.34 4.24 -21.88
CA THR A 367 -10.71 4.53 -21.43
C THR A 367 -10.73 5.02 -19.98
N GLY A 368 -11.16 6.26 -19.77
CA GLY A 368 -11.43 6.81 -18.45
C GLY A 368 -12.71 6.24 -17.84
N ARG A 369 -12.68 5.88 -16.55
CA ARG A 369 -13.80 5.32 -15.80
C ARG A 369 -14.31 6.30 -14.74
N THR A 370 -15.57 6.15 -14.36
CA THR A 370 -16.15 6.91 -13.25
C THR A 370 -16.11 6.06 -11.98
N VAL A 371 -15.52 6.63 -10.94
CA VAL A 371 -15.48 6.04 -9.59
C VAL A 371 -16.23 6.94 -8.63
N THR A 372 -17.16 6.39 -7.84
CA THR A 372 -18.01 7.17 -6.92
C THR A 372 -17.82 6.71 -5.48
N PHE A 373 -17.48 7.64 -4.58
CA PHE A 373 -17.46 7.41 -3.15
C PHE A 373 -18.68 8.05 -2.51
N SER A 374 -19.61 7.22 -2.04
CA SER A 374 -20.82 7.66 -1.32
C SER A 374 -20.59 7.74 0.19
N ASN A 375 -19.53 7.10 0.71
CA ASN A 375 -19.08 7.18 2.09
C ASN A 375 -18.17 8.40 2.28
N GLY A 376 -18.24 9.02 3.45
CA GLY A 376 -17.38 10.16 3.79
C GLY A 376 -15.94 9.73 4.08
N LEU A 377 -15.03 10.67 4.00
CA LEU A 377 -13.60 10.48 4.31
C LEU A 377 -13.33 10.75 5.79
N LYS A 378 -12.31 10.10 6.36
CA LYS A 378 -11.71 10.39 7.66
C LYS A 378 -10.21 10.17 7.64
N GLY A 379 -9.51 10.63 8.68
CA GLY A 379 -8.06 10.50 8.83
C GLY A 379 -7.28 11.67 8.22
N ASP A 380 -5.97 11.54 8.20
CA ASP A 380 -5.02 12.57 7.79
C ASP A 380 -4.24 12.24 6.49
N GLY A 381 -4.58 11.11 5.87
CA GLY A 381 -3.92 10.64 4.66
C GLY A 381 -4.29 11.41 3.40
N LYS A 382 -3.62 11.04 2.32
CA LYS A 382 -3.75 11.67 1.01
C LYS A 382 -4.45 10.74 0.02
N LEU A 383 -5.40 11.27 -0.75
CA LEU A 383 -6.02 10.62 -1.90
C LEU A 383 -5.63 11.35 -3.17
N VAL A 384 -4.87 10.71 -4.03
CA VAL A 384 -4.38 11.27 -5.29
C VAL A 384 -5.17 10.70 -6.45
N LYS A 385 -5.95 11.53 -7.13
CA LYS A 385 -6.72 11.16 -8.32
C LYS A 385 -5.85 11.29 -9.58
N VAL A 386 -5.65 10.17 -10.26
CA VAL A 386 -4.96 10.09 -11.56
C VAL A 386 -5.83 9.41 -12.62
N GLY A 387 -5.38 9.45 -13.90
CA GLY A 387 -6.09 8.88 -15.04
C GLY A 387 -7.23 9.78 -15.58
N ASP A 388 -7.60 9.60 -16.84
CA ASP A 388 -8.51 10.50 -17.57
C ASP A 388 -9.99 10.41 -17.17
N GLY A 389 -10.37 9.47 -16.33
CA GLY A 389 -11.75 9.33 -15.85
C GLY A 389 -12.10 10.31 -14.73
N VAL A 390 -13.23 10.08 -14.07
CA VAL A 390 -13.79 10.98 -13.05
C VAL A 390 -13.90 10.30 -11.70
N LEU A 391 -13.44 10.97 -10.65
CA LEU A 391 -13.78 10.65 -9.26
C LEU A 391 -14.95 11.51 -8.82
N VAL A 392 -15.97 10.89 -8.22
CA VAL A 392 -17.13 11.57 -7.63
C VAL A 392 -17.13 11.35 -6.12
N LEU A 393 -17.04 12.41 -5.33
CA LEU A 393 -17.11 12.38 -3.87
C LEU A 393 -18.44 13.00 -3.40
N ASN A 394 -19.32 12.17 -2.84
CA ASN A 394 -20.66 12.58 -2.39
C ASN A 394 -20.83 12.48 -0.86
N GLY A 395 -20.00 11.69 -0.18
CA GLY A 395 -20.08 11.47 1.26
C GLY A 395 -19.53 12.65 2.05
N THR A 396 -20.24 13.07 3.09
CA THR A 396 -19.74 14.11 4.02
C THR A 396 -18.58 13.55 4.85
N ALA A 397 -17.47 14.27 4.90
CA ALA A 397 -16.31 13.93 5.71
C ALA A 397 -16.66 13.85 7.21
N GLN A 398 -15.95 13.02 7.95
CA GLN A 398 -16.10 12.95 9.40
C GLN A 398 -15.74 14.29 10.02
N ALA A 399 -16.65 14.84 10.83
CA ALA A 399 -16.34 15.98 11.67
C ALA A 399 -15.47 15.57 12.87
N PRO A 400 -14.66 16.48 13.44
CA PRO A 400 -13.99 16.21 14.71
C PRO A 400 -15.00 15.83 15.80
N VAL A 401 -14.73 14.75 16.53
CA VAL A 401 -15.60 14.28 17.62
C VAL A 401 -14.79 14.34 18.91
N PRO A 402 -15.33 14.90 20.02
CA PRO A 402 -14.69 14.78 21.33
C PRO A 402 -14.52 13.31 21.70
N ALA A 403 -13.34 12.91 22.16
CA ALA A 403 -13.11 11.56 22.67
C ALA A 403 -13.94 11.38 23.95
N GLU A 404 -14.61 10.24 24.10
CA GLU A 404 -15.47 9.93 25.25
C GLU A 404 -14.58 9.86 26.51
N GLY A 405 -14.71 10.86 27.38
CA GLY A 405 -13.94 10.99 28.63
C GLY A 405 -12.57 11.67 28.50
N GLU A 406 -12.17 12.16 27.32
CA GLU A 406 -10.93 12.93 27.11
C GLU A 406 -11.21 14.36 26.65
N THR A 407 -10.24 15.26 26.93
CA THR A 407 -10.31 16.66 26.50
C THR A 407 -9.81 16.87 25.06
N ALA A 408 -9.27 15.85 24.42
CA ALA A 408 -8.80 15.89 23.04
C ALA A 408 -9.88 15.37 22.07
N ALA A 409 -10.23 16.17 21.06
CA ALA A 409 -11.13 15.73 19.99
C ALA A 409 -10.43 14.68 19.10
N VAL A 410 -11.15 13.63 18.71
CA VAL A 410 -10.70 12.75 17.62
C VAL A 410 -10.75 13.57 16.33
N PRO A 411 -9.64 13.74 15.61
CA PRO A 411 -9.63 14.51 14.36
C PRO A 411 -10.64 13.92 13.37
N GLY A 412 -11.38 14.79 12.70
CA GLY A 412 -12.15 14.40 11.52
C GLY A 412 -11.25 14.12 10.32
N PHE A 413 -11.74 14.39 9.10
CA PHE A 413 -10.86 14.38 7.93
C PHE A 413 -10.02 15.65 7.89
N THR A 414 -8.71 15.50 7.98
CA THR A 414 -7.70 16.57 7.92
C THR A 414 -6.67 16.31 6.81
N GLY A 415 -6.86 15.24 6.06
CA GLY A 415 -5.99 14.82 4.97
C GLY A 415 -6.12 15.67 3.71
N THR A 416 -5.60 15.16 2.60
CA THR A 416 -5.59 15.86 1.31
C THR A 416 -6.29 15.06 0.23
N VAL A 417 -7.14 15.70 -0.56
CA VAL A 417 -7.61 15.20 -1.85
C VAL A 417 -6.94 16.01 -2.96
N GLU A 418 -6.16 15.36 -3.80
CA GLU A 418 -5.39 15.99 -4.87
C GLU A 418 -5.84 15.47 -6.24
N LEU A 419 -6.21 16.38 -7.13
CA LEU A 419 -6.51 16.08 -8.54
C LEU A 419 -5.27 16.34 -9.39
N ARG A 420 -4.67 15.28 -9.92
CA ARG A 420 -3.50 15.34 -10.82
C ARG A 420 -3.85 15.13 -12.28
N GLU A 421 -4.90 14.35 -12.58
CA GLU A 421 -5.32 14.03 -13.93
C GLU A 421 -6.83 13.80 -14.00
N GLY A 422 -7.43 14.00 -15.18
CA GLY A 422 -8.86 13.76 -15.46
C GLY A 422 -9.78 14.71 -14.71
N GLY A 423 -10.85 14.21 -14.13
CA GLY A 423 -11.89 15.00 -13.48
C GLY A 423 -12.16 14.60 -12.02
N LEU A 424 -12.54 15.57 -11.23
CA LEU A 424 -13.07 15.40 -9.88
C LEU A 424 -14.41 16.13 -9.77
N THR A 425 -15.39 15.44 -9.20
CA THR A 425 -16.68 16.04 -8.85
C THR A 425 -16.89 15.90 -7.35
N VAL A 426 -17.19 16.99 -6.67
CA VAL A 426 -17.51 17.02 -5.24
C VAL A 426 -18.93 17.56 -5.05
N LYS A 427 -19.64 17.09 -4.04
CA LYS A 427 -20.94 17.63 -3.69
C LYS A 427 -20.81 19.10 -3.26
N ASP A 428 -20.03 19.35 -2.25
CA ASP A 428 -19.71 20.66 -1.68
C ASP A 428 -18.46 20.52 -0.77
N SER A 429 -18.11 21.55 -0.02
CA SER A 429 -16.96 21.54 0.90
C SER A 429 -17.10 20.56 2.06
N SER A 430 -18.29 20.09 2.41
CA SER A 430 -18.47 19.11 3.49
C SER A 430 -17.82 17.76 3.19
N VAL A 431 -17.56 17.47 1.91
CA VAL A 431 -16.84 16.26 1.47
C VAL A 431 -15.38 16.28 1.90
N ILE A 432 -14.78 17.46 1.94
CA ILE A 432 -13.36 17.66 2.33
C ILE A 432 -13.25 17.99 3.82
N GLY A 433 -14.31 18.54 4.45
CA GLY A 433 -14.31 18.86 5.87
C GLY A 433 -13.22 19.89 6.24
N GLN A 434 -12.29 19.49 7.11
CA GLN A 434 -11.12 20.30 7.50
C GLN A 434 -9.85 19.96 6.70
N GLY A 435 -9.96 19.08 5.71
CA GLY A 435 -8.86 18.70 4.86
C GLY A 435 -8.52 19.72 3.78
N ALA A 436 -7.61 19.33 2.89
CA ALA A 436 -7.19 20.11 1.74
C ALA A 436 -7.79 19.55 0.44
N LEU A 437 -8.22 20.45 -0.44
CA LEU A 437 -8.54 20.17 -1.84
C LEU A 437 -7.52 20.87 -2.73
N LEU A 438 -6.68 20.10 -3.42
CA LEU A 438 -5.64 20.61 -4.30
C LEU A 438 -5.93 20.22 -5.75
N ILE A 439 -5.86 21.19 -6.66
CA ILE A 439 -6.24 21.02 -8.06
C ILE A 439 -5.00 21.22 -8.93
N GLY A 440 -4.68 20.26 -9.78
CA GLY A 440 -3.63 20.38 -10.78
C GLY A 440 -3.90 21.51 -11.78
N GLY A 441 -2.84 22.17 -12.25
CA GLY A 441 -2.96 23.23 -13.25
C GLY A 441 -3.65 22.72 -14.53
N GLY A 442 -4.53 23.51 -15.11
CA GLY A 442 -5.32 23.14 -16.28
C GLY A 442 -6.49 22.18 -16.01
N LEU A 443 -6.68 21.73 -14.76
CA LEU A 443 -7.74 20.78 -14.40
C LEU A 443 -8.94 21.47 -13.74
N THR A 444 -10.07 20.77 -13.74
CA THR A 444 -11.34 21.29 -13.22
C THR A 444 -11.93 20.36 -12.17
N VAL A 445 -12.30 20.92 -11.02
CA VAL A 445 -13.17 20.31 -10.03
C VAL A 445 -14.58 20.83 -10.21
N ASN A 446 -15.53 19.91 -10.41
CA ASN A 446 -16.95 20.24 -10.50
C ASN A 446 -17.58 20.19 -9.10
N VAL A 447 -18.35 21.22 -8.73
CA VAL A 447 -19.16 21.26 -7.51
C VAL A 447 -20.63 21.14 -7.89
N THR A 448 -21.35 20.20 -7.28
CA THR A 448 -22.74 19.92 -7.65
C THR A 448 -23.77 20.68 -6.80
N SER A 449 -23.38 21.18 -5.63
CA SER A 449 -24.25 22.01 -4.78
C SER A 449 -24.51 23.38 -5.42
N ALA A 450 -25.75 23.82 -5.39
CA ALA A 450 -26.13 25.17 -5.83
C ALA A 450 -25.55 26.27 -4.93
N ASP A 451 -25.22 25.95 -3.67
CA ASP A 451 -24.63 26.87 -2.69
C ASP A 451 -23.14 27.09 -2.92
N GLY A 452 -22.54 26.35 -3.86
CA GLY A 452 -21.12 26.43 -4.20
C GLY A 452 -20.20 25.73 -3.20
N TYR A 453 -18.98 26.24 -3.08
CA TYR A 453 -17.93 25.72 -2.20
C TYR A 453 -17.59 26.73 -1.11
N VAL A 454 -17.59 26.33 0.15
CA VAL A 454 -17.27 27.18 1.30
C VAL A 454 -15.90 26.83 1.83
N LEU A 455 -14.96 27.76 1.80
CA LEU A 455 -13.64 27.62 2.40
C LEU A 455 -13.73 27.98 3.89
N ASN A 456 -13.91 26.97 4.73
CA ASN A 456 -14.05 27.15 6.17
C ASN A 456 -12.70 27.23 6.90
N ALA A 457 -12.71 27.80 8.09
CA ALA A 457 -11.56 27.77 8.99
C ALA A 457 -11.05 26.33 9.20
N GLY A 458 -9.75 26.14 9.08
CA GLY A 458 -9.08 24.85 9.18
C GLY A 458 -9.04 24.06 7.86
N SER A 459 -9.80 24.41 6.83
CA SER A 459 -9.71 23.78 5.51
C SER A 459 -8.76 24.51 4.55
N THR A 460 -8.30 23.80 3.54
CA THR A 460 -7.41 24.35 2.49
C THR A 460 -8.01 24.11 1.10
N LEU A 461 -7.95 25.14 0.25
CA LEU A 461 -8.23 25.06 -1.18
C LEU A 461 -7.02 25.61 -1.95
N GLY A 462 -6.60 24.93 -3.00
CA GLY A 462 -5.45 25.43 -3.74
C GLY A 462 -5.19 24.76 -5.07
N SER A 463 -4.08 25.19 -5.69
CA SER A 463 -3.56 24.60 -6.92
C SER A 463 -2.15 24.05 -6.72
N THR A 464 -1.83 22.92 -7.41
CA THR A 464 -0.52 22.25 -7.36
C THR A 464 0.18 22.62 -8.62
N GLY A 465 0.30 23.21 -9.41
CA GLY A 465 1.08 23.51 -10.63
C GLY A 465 1.60 22.31 -11.42
N ILE A 466 1.20 21.07 -11.06
CA ILE A 466 1.76 19.84 -11.65
C ILE A 466 1.57 19.74 -13.16
N SER A 467 0.48 20.26 -13.70
CA SER A 467 0.18 20.16 -15.14
C SER A 467 0.38 21.48 -15.90
N GLY A 468 0.75 22.56 -15.21
CA GLY A 468 0.77 23.91 -15.77
C GLY A 468 -0.63 24.45 -16.08
N GLY A 469 -0.76 25.77 -16.16
CA GLY A 469 -2.04 26.46 -16.43
C GLY A 469 -2.91 26.65 -15.18
N THR A 470 -4.10 27.20 -15.40
CA THR A 470 -5.04 27.59 -14.33
C THR A 470 -5.86 26.39 -13.84
N ALA A 471 -5.85 26.16 -12.54
CA ALA A 471 -6.79 25.26 -11.89
C ALA A 471 -8.18 25.90 -11.85
N THR A 472 -9.25 25.11 -11.97
CA THR A 472 -10.62 25.62 -11.99
C THR A 472 -11.51 24.90 -10.97
N LEU A 473 -12.25 25.68 -10.19
CA LEU A 473 -13.38 25.21 -9.39
C LEU A 473 -14.67 25.74 -10.02
N SER A 474 -15.48 24.85 -10.57
CA SER A 474 -16.68 25.23 -11.35
C SER A 474 -17.87 25.63 -10.46
N ALA A 475 -17.64 26.52 -9.50
CA ALA A 475 -18.65 27.00 -8.55
C ALA A 475 -18.33 28.39 -8.02
N GLY A 476 -19.28 28.98 -7.30
CA GLY A 476 -19.00 30.10 -6.40
C GLY A 476 -18.17 29.64 -5.21
N LEU A 477 -17.23 30.47 -4.79
CA LEU A 477 -16.39 30.28 -3.61
C LEU A 477 -16.81 31.28 -2.52
N THR A 478 -17.17 30.77 -1.36
CA THR A 478 -17.40 31.61 -0.17
C THR A 478 -16.21 31.51 0.76
N LEU A 479 -15.57 32.64 1.05
CA LEU A 479 -14.44 32.74 1.98
C LEU A 479 -14.99 32.90 3.41
N ASN A 480 -14.80 31.86 4.23
CA ASN A 480 -15.26 31.78 5.61
C ASN A 480 -14.08 31.38 6.55
N GLY A 481 -12.92 31.97 6.33
CA GLY A 481 -11.74 31.82 7.17
C GLY A 481 -11.02 30.50 6.96
N GLY A 482 -10.32 30.29 5.91
CA GLY A 482 -9.51 29.10 5.62
C GLY A 482 -8.18 29.48 5.01
N THR A 483 -7.56 28.53 4.35
CA THR A 483 -6.27 28.70 3.70
C THR A 483 -6.40 28.53 2.17
N LEU A 484 -5.85 29.46 1.42
CA LEU A 484 -5.58 29.32 0.00
C LEU A 484 -4.12 28.91 -0.20
N SER A 485 -3.85 27.84 -0.95
CA SER A 485 -2.49 27.32 -1.15
C SER A 485 -2.14 27.23 -2.63
N PHE A 486 -1.02 27.82 -3.03
CA PHE A 486 -0.59 27.89 -4.42
C PHE A 486 0.87 27.44 -4.56
N SER A 487 1.11 26.34 -5.26
CA SER A 487 2.47 25.79 -5.43
C SER A 487 3.21 26.32 -6.66
N SER A 488 2.48 26.78 -7.68
CA SER A 488 3.05 27.39 -8.89
C SER A 488 2.34 28.70 -9.19
N LEU A 489 3.08 29.72 -9.49
CA LEU A 489 2.59 31.08 -9.64
C LEU A 489 3.05 31.70 -10.97
N ASP A 490 2.19 32.52 -11.53
CA ASP A 490 2.42 33.29 -12.74
C ASP A 490 1.97 34.75 -12.53
N SER A 491 2.53 35.69 -13.26
CA SER A 491 2.19 37.10 -13.10
C SER A 491 0.94 37.52 -13.90
N GLU A 492 0.60 36.76 -14.92
CA GLU A 492 -0.50 37.11 -15.85
C GLU A 492 -1.72 36.22 -15.67
N THR A 493 -1.49 34.98 -15.26
CA THR A 493 -2.53 33.94 -15.20
C THR A 493 -2.81 33.52 -13.76
N ALA A 494 -4.04 33.66 -13.30
CA ALA A 494 -4.42 33.25 -11.96
C ALA A 494 -4.22 31.74 -11.76
N ALA A 495 -3.62 31.37 -10.64
CA ALA A 495 -3.37 29.97 -10.29
C ALA A 495 -4.66 29.18 -10.07
N LEU A 496 -5.73 29.83 -9.60
CA LEU A 496 -7.06 29.26 -9.39
C LEU A 496 -8.14 30.20 -9.93
N THR A 497 -9.08 29.64 -10.68
CA THR A 497 -10.28 30.36 -11.16
C THR A 497 -11.54 29.74 -10.58
N VAL A 498 -12.49 30.59 -10.17
CA VAL A 498 -13.80 30.22 -9.65
C VAL A 498 -14.87 31.07 -10.33
N ASN A 499 -16.14 30.62 -10.32
CA ASN A 499 -17.23 31.36 -10.97
C ASN A 499 -17.50 32.71 -10.29
N SER A 500 -17.53 32.73 -8.96
CA SER A 500 -17.73 33.95 -8.17
C SER A 500 -17.07 33.81 -6.81
N ILE A 501 -16.79 34.95 -6.17
CA ILE A 501 -16.20 34.98 -4.84
C ILE A 501 -17.07 35.84 -3.94
N SER A 502 -17.36 35.35 -2.75
CA SER A 502 -18.11 36.03 -1.70
C SER A 502 -17.49 35.77 -0.34
N GLY A 503 -17.93 36.49 0.70
CA GLY A 503 -17.35 36.44 2.04
C GLY A 503 -16.10 37.33 2.17
N SER A 504 -15.74 37.63 3.40
CA SER A 504 -14.64 38.54 3.74
C SER A 504 -13.95 38.17 5.05
N GLU A 505 -14.09 36.91 5.48
CA GLU A 505 -13.39 36.42 6.67
C GLU A 505 -11.89 36.28 6.39
N ALA A 506 -11.10 36.47 7.43
CA ALA A 506 -9.64 36.43 7.34
C ALA A 506 -9.16 35.12 6.70
N THR A 507 -8.51 35.24 5.56
CA THR A 507 -8.05 34.11 4.74
C THR A 507 -6.54 34.11 4.62
N GLU A 508 -5.91 33.03 5.06
CA GLU A 508 -4.46 32.84 4.92
C GLU A 508 -4.14 32.42 3.48
N VAL A 509 -3.06 32.99 2.94
CA VAL A 509 -2.51 32.62 1.62
C VAL A 509 -1.13 32.04 1.81
N ARG A 510 -0.95 30.79 1.40
CA ARG A 510 0.34 30.07 1.39
C ARG A 510 0.86 29.93 -0.03
N LEU A 511 2.14 30.20 -0.21
CA LEU A 511 2.80 30.17 -1.50
C LEU A 511 3.95 29.17 -1.48
N GLY A 512 4.08 28.37 -2.55
CA GLY A 512 5.25 27.52 -2.78
C GLY A 512 6.49 28.40 -3.02
N LEU A 513 7.60 28.07 -2.38
CA LEU A 513 8.79 28.91 -2.34
C LEU A 513 9.69 28.83 -3.59
N SER A 514 9.59 27.72 -4.33
CA SER A 514 10.55 27.36 -5.38
C SER A 514 10.66 28.34 -6.56
N SER A 515 9.63 29.17 -6.79
CA SER A 515 9.57 30.11 -7.92
C SER A 515 9.31 31.57 -7.50
N LEU A 516 9.41 31.89 -6.21
CA LEU A 516 9.12 33.24 -5.73
C LEU A 516 10.27 34.20 -6.00
N GLU A 517 9.91 35.35 -6.55
CA GLU A 517 10.81 36.51 -6.75
C GLU A 517 10.15 37.76 -6.21
N THR A 518 10.96 38.70 -5.70
CA THR A 518 10.48 39.99 -5.24
C THR A 518 10.27 40.99 -6.38
N GLY A 519 9.33 41.91 -6.20
CA GLY A 519 9.01 42.94 -7.21
C GLY A 519 8.07 42.43 -8.32
N ILE A 520 7.70 41.19 -8.30
CA ILE A 520 6.70 40.59 -9.23
C ILE A 520 5.34 40.54 -8.53
N SER A 521 4.28 40.84 -9.24
CA SER A 521 2.90 40.63 -8.78
C SER A 521 2.38 39.31 -9.34
N TYR A 522 2.12 38.33 -8.46
CA TYR A 522 1.59 37.02 -8.84
C TYR A 522 0.08 37.01 -8.79
N ALA A 523 -0.55 36.49 -9.85
CA ALA A 523 -1.98 36.29 -9.93
C ALA A 523 -2.39 34.98 -9.22
N LEU A 524 -3.22 35.08 -8.19
CA LEU A 524 -3.54 33.95 -7.31
C LEU A 524 -4.91 33.35 -7.59
N LEU A 525 -5.97 34.15 -7.41
CA LEU A 525 -7.34 33.73 -7.45
C LEU A 525 -8.17 34.69 -8.32
N SER A 526 -8.96 34.17 -9.25
CA SER A 526 -9.84 34.97 -10.11
C SER A 526 -11.28 34.50 -10.01
N GLY A 527 -12.22 35.44 -9.89
CA GLY A 527 -13.66 35.19 -9.87
C GLY A 527 -14.49 36.45 -9.77
N ALA A 528 -15.74 36.41 -10.25
CA ALA A 528 -16.62 37.55 -10.14
C ALA A 528 -16.94 37.87 -8.66
N GLY A 529 -17.07 39.17 -8.32
CA GLY A 529 -17.46 39.62 -6.98
C GLY A 529 -16.29 39.89 -6.02
N LEU A 530 -15.04 39.54 -6.37
CA LEU A 530 -13.88 39.89 -5.59
C LEU A 530 -13.54 41.36 -5.85
N THR A 531 -13.63 42.19 -4.82
CA THR A 531 -13.39 43.67 -4.91
C THR A 531 -12.40 44.19 -3.89
N GLU A 532 -12.14 43.42 -2.84
CA GLU A 532 -11.27 43.82 -1.72
C GLU A 532 -10.20 42.78 -1.41
N SER A 533 -9.06 43.24 -0.90
CA SER A 533 -7.93 42.38 -0.54
C SER A 533 -7.55 42.42 0.93
N SER A 534 -8.20 43.27 1.75
CA SER A 534 -7.80 43.58 3.12
C SER A 534 -7.88 42.41 4.12
N PHE A 535 -8.62 41.36 3.77
CA PHE A 535 -8.76 40.17 4.61
C PHE A 535 -7.81 39.02 4.23
N PHE A 536 -6.97 39.21 3.19
CA PHE A 536 -5.93 38.23 2.86
C PHE A 536 -4.63 38.53 3.60
N THR A 537 -4.02 37.48 4.11
CA THR A 537 -2.72 37.59 4.80
C THR A 537 -1.77 36.53 4.28
N LEU A 538 -0.50 36.90 4.05
CA LEU A 538 0.54 35.95 3.70
C LEU A 538 0.86 35.06 4.92
N GLY A 539 0.88 33.76 4.73
CA GLY A 539 1.16 32.76 5.77
C GLY A 539 2.18 31.73 5.33
N GLY A 540 2.40 30.74 6.20
CA GLY A 540 3.35 29.66 5.95
C GLY A 540 4.79 30.14 5.79
N ALA A 541 5.64 29.32 5.17
CA ALA A 541 7.07 29.59 5.01
C ALA A 541 7.36 30.86 4.19
N ALA A 542 6.46 31.25 3.27
CA ALA A 542 6.62 32.48 2.51
C ALA A 542 6.56 33.72 3.41
N ALA A 543 5.72 33.72 4.45
CA ALA A 543 5.62 34.84 5.39
C ALA A 543 6.86 35.01 6.30
N GLU A 544 7.68 33.99 6.40
CA GLU A 544 8.95 34.07 7.14
C GLU A 544 10.03 34.82 6.33
N LEU A 545 9.91 34.75 5.01
CA LEU A 545 10.92 35.27 4.08
C LEU A 545 10.53 36.59 3.42
N TYR A 546 9.23 36.82 3.26
CA TYR A 546 8.70 37.94 2.48
C TYR A 546 7.59 38.68 3.23
N ASN A 547 7.39 39.91 2.91
CA ASN A 547 6.19 40.70 3.17
C ASN A 547 5.28 40.60 1.92
N GLY A 548 4.02 40.27 2.09
CA GLY A 548 3.04 40.19 1.00
C GLY A 548 2.08 41.37 1.01
N THR A 549 2.01 42.11 -0.08
CA THR A 549 0.99 43.15 -0.30
C THR A 549 -0.04 42.63 -1.28
N PHE A 550 -1.29 42.50 -0.81
CA PHE A 550 -2.39 42.02 -1.63
C PHE A 550 -3.14 43.18 -2.32
N SER A 551 -3.54 42.95 -3.55
CA SER A 551 -4.37 43.88 -4.34
C SER A 551 -5.38 43.10 -5.20
N VAL A 552 -6.46 43.78 -5.59
CA VAL A 552 -7.46 43.21 -6.50
C VAL A 552 -7.57 44.07 -7.75
N SER A 553 -7.51 43.45 -8.90
CA SER A 553 -7.74 44.10 -10.20
C SER A 553 -8.59 43.19 -11.09
N ASN A 554 -9.67 43.72 -11.63
CA ASN A 554 -10.59 43.02 -12.53
C ASN A 554 -11.07 41.64 -11.98
N GLY A 555 -11.37 41.58 -10.67
CA GLY A 555 -11.80 40.34 -10.01
C GLY A 555 -10.69 39.30 -9.78
N THR A 556 -9.43 39.68 -9.97
CA THR A 556 -8.27 38.84 -9.71
C THR A 556 -7.49 39.37 -8.52
N LEU A 557 -7.20 38.46 -7.57
CA LEU A 557 -6.32 38.71 -6.43
C LEU A 557 -4.86 38.55 -6.85
N TYR A 558 -4.09 39.56 -6.53
CA TYR A 558 -2.63 39.58 -6.71
C TYR A 558 -1.92 39.68 -5.38
N VAL A 559 -0.72 39.12 -5.31
CA VAL A 559 0.25 39.38 -4.24
C VAL A 559 1.54 39.93 -4.84
N ASN A 560 2.03 41.01 -4.28
CA ASN A 560 3.38 41.56 -4.54
C ASN A 560 4.24 41.23 -3.32
N LEU A 561 5.43 40.69 -3.56
CA LEU A 561 6.35 40.26 -2.51
C LEU A 561 7.51 41.28 -2.42
N SER A 562 7.85 41.64 -1.20
CA SER A 562 9.10 42.36 -0.88
C SER A 562 9.88 41.54 0.15
N ASP A 563 11.20 41.70 0.15
CA ASP A 563 12.05 41.03 1.14
C ASP A 563 11.66 41.46 2.56
N LYS A 564 11.66 40.50 3.46
CA LYS A 564 11.52 40.76 4.89
C LYS A 564 12.82 41.33 5.41
N GLU A 565 12.73 42.39 6.22
CA GLU A 565 13.90 43.08 6.79
C GLU A 565 14.65 42.18 7.79
N GLY A 566 15.95 42.45 7.96
CA GLY A 566 16.81 41.76 8.91
C GLY A 566 17.31 40.40 8.46
N LEU A 567 17.11 39.98 7.19
CA LEU A 567 17.58 38.71 6.65
C LEU A 567 18.87 38.89 5.84
N LEU A 568 19.95 38.22 6.25
CA LEU A 568 21.21 38.17 5.51
C LEU A 568 21.09 37.22 4.31
N ARG A 569 20.91 37.77 3.11
CA ARG A 569 20.65 37.03 1.89
C ARG A 569 21.88 36.92 1.01
N TRP A 570 22.13 35.73 0.49
CA TRP A 570 23.16 35.50 -0.52
C TRP A 570 22.90 36.27 -1.81
N LYS A 571 23.97 36.86 -2.39
CA LYS A 571 23.92 37.48 -3.71
C LYS A 571 24.89 36.84 -4.70
N SER A 572 26.18 36.97 -4.50
CA SER A 572 27.15 36.39 -5.43
C SER A 572 28.57 36.47 -4.87
N GLY A 573 29.51 35.72 -5.45
CA GLY A 573 30.92 35.80 -5.12
C GLY A 573 31.39 34.62 -4.25
N THR A 574 32.18 34.93 -3.21
CA THR A 574 32.76 33.92 -2.33
C THR A 574 32.20 34.04 -0.93
N TRP A 575 31.77 32.96 -0.34
CA TRP A 575 31.35 32.92 1.06
C TRP A 575 32.55 32.68 1.96
N ASN A 576 32.93 33.71 2.74
CA ASN A 576 33.98 33.65 3.75
C ASN A 576 33.66 34.66 4.90
N THR A 577 34.48 34.72 5.91
CA THR A 577 34.34 35.58 7.09
C THR A 577 35.10 36.91 6.99
N GLU A 578 35.60 37.30 5.82
CA GLU A 578 36.30 38.56 5.64
C GLU A 578 35.33 39.75 5.72
N SER A 579 35.58 40.70 6.59
CA SER A 579 34.73 41.86 6.79
C SER A 579 34.63 42.79 5.57
N SER A 580 35.55 42.67 4.63
CA SER A 580 35.53 43.38 3.33
C SER A 580 34.69 42.65 2.27
N ASN A 581 34.28 41.43 2.54
CA ASN A 581 33.49 40.63 1.61
C ASN A 581 32.02 41.09 1.60
N THR A 582 31.52 41.52 0.47
CA THR A 582 30.15 42.03 0.30
C THR A 582 29.31 41.05 -0.55
N SER A 583 29.57 39.77 -0.45
CA SER A 583 28.83 38.70 -1.18
C SER A 583 27.38 38.55 -0.72
N TRP A 584 27.04 39.20 0.37
CA TRP A 584 25.71 39.15 0.99
C TRP A 584 24.97 40.47 0.89
N SER A 585 23.69 40.44 1.17
CA SER A 585 22.85 41.64 1.27
C SER A 585 22.02 41.59 2.55
N LEU A 586 22.03 42.65 3.31
CA LEU A 586 21.15 42.89 4.46
C LEU A 586 20.28 44.10 4.09
N ASP A 587 18.99 43.91 4.00
CA ASP A 587 17.99 44.93 3.65
C ASP A 587 18.34 45.72 2.36
N GLY A 588 18.77 45.00 1.33
CA GLY A 588 19.19 45.56 0.06
C GLY A 588 20.59 46.18 0.04
N THR A 589 21.27 46.25 1.19
CA THR A 589 22.62 46.81 1.31
C THR A 589 23.68 45.71 1.26
N PRO A 590 24.74 45.83 0.43
CA PRO A 590 25.85 44.91 0.44
C PRO A 590 26.44 44.75 1.84
N SER A 591 26.59 43.48 2.29
CA SER A 591 26.99 43.16 3.65
C SER A 591 28.02 42.03 3.68
N ALA A 592 28.81 41.97 4.76
CA ALA A 592 29.69 40.86 5.06
C ALA A 592 28.94 39.84 5.93
N TYR A 593 29.37 38.60 5.86
CA TYR A 593 28.92 37.51 6.73
C TYR A 593 29.84 37.41 7.96
N ALA A 594 29.25 37.10 9.10
CA ALA A 594 29.96 36.70 10.30
C ALA A 594 29.46 35.36 10.84
N ASP A 595 30.37 34.61 11.52
CA ASP A 595 29.98 33.34 12.14
C ASP A 595 28.88 33.51 13.20
N GLY A 596 27.96 32.55 13.26
CA GLY A 596 26.79 32.57 14.14
C GLY A 596 25.53 33.18 13.51
N GLU A 597 25.65 33.89 12.39
CA GLU A 597 24.49 34.47 11.70
C GLU A 597 23.61 33.40 11.05
N THR A 598 22.33 33.77 10.88
CA THR A 598 21.39 32.99 10.04
C THR A 598 21.47 33.54 8.63
N VAL A 599 21.71 32.67 7.66
CA VAL A 599 21.87 33.01 6.24
C VAL A 599 20.80 32.39 5.37
N TYR A 600 20.44 33.10 4.28
CA TYR A 600 19.35 32.73 3.39
C TYR A 600 19.80 32.66 1.94
N PHE A 601 19.47 31.55 1.27
CA PHE A 601 19.69 31.33 -0.15
C PHE A 601 18.33 31.24 -0.85
N SER A 602 17.92 32.37 -1.45
CA SER A 602 16.63 32.49 -2.14
C SER A 602 16.84 32.78 -3.63
N ASN A 603 15.88 32.49 -4.45
CA ASN A 603 15.87 32.96 -5.85
C ASN A 603 15.79 34.49 -5.90
N GLY A 604 16.23 35.09 -6.98
CA GLY A 604 16.13 36.54 -7.18
C GLY A 604 17.04 37.01 -8.28
N ASP A 605 16.79 38.25 -8.73
CA ASP A 605 17.60 38.87 -9.78
C ASP A 605 19.04 39.12 -9.28
N GLY A 606 20.00 38.72 -10.11
CA GLY A 606 21.42 38.87 -9.82
C GLY A 606 21.96 37.92 -8.73
N VAL A 607 21.20 36.91 -8.30
CA VAL A 607 21.68 35.91 -7.36
C VAL A 607 22.45 34.80 -8.10
N ASP A 608 23.72 34.62 -7.71
CA ASP A 608 24.55 33.54 -8.23
C ASP A 608 24.23 32.23 -7.51
N LYS A 609 23.87 31.20 -8.26
CA LYS A 609 23.55 29.88 -7.70
C LYS A 609 24.80 29.07 -7.35
N ASN A 610 25.96 29.42 -7.90
CA ASN A 610 27.23 28.80 -7.61
C ASN A 610 27.89 29.48 -6.43
N VAL A 611 27.87 28.88 -5.29
CA VAL A 611 28.40 29.40 -4.04
C VAL A 611 29.77 28.79 -3.78
N THR A 612 30.82 29.59 -3.86
CA THR A 612 32.18 29.15 -3.52
C THR A 612 32.46 29.47 -2.05
N ILE A 613 32.67 28.41 -1.25
CA ILE A 613 33.03 28.53 0.16
C ILE A 613 34.55 28.56 0.29
N ALA A 614 35.08 29.59 0.92
CA ALA A 614 36.52 29.73 1.15
C ALA A 614 36.82 29.90 2.66
N GLY A 615 37.69 29.02 3.17
CA GLY A 615 37.96 28.95 4.61
C GLY A 615 36.80 28.27 5.38
N ASN A 616 36.85 28.33 6.69
CA ASN A 616 35.79 27.77 7.53
C ASN A 616 34.73 28.84 7.78
N VAL A 617 33.48 28.48 7.61
CA VAL A 617 32.33 29.31 7.95
C VAL A 617 31.44 28.53 8.95
N ALA A 618 30.95 29.21 9.98
CA ALA A 618 30.14 28.59 11.04
C ALA A 618 28.83 29.36 11.24
N PRO A 619 27.90 29.37 10.25
CA PRO A 619 26.62 30.04 10.45
C PRO A 619 25.80 29.29 11.53
N GLY A 620 24.98 30.03 12.26
CA GLY A 620 24.03 29.42 13.19
C GLY A 620 22.96 28.58 12.46
N ARG A 621 22.52 29.10 11.29
CA ARG A 621 21.53 28.42 10.44
C ARG A 621 21.71 28.78 8.98
N ILE A 622 21.52 27.81 8.11
CA ILE A 622 21.42 27.99 6.65
C ILE A 622 19.99 27.63 6.24
N ASN A 623 19.28 28.60 5.64
CA ASN A 623 17.97 28.38 5.05
C ASN A 623 18.08 28.49 3.52
N VAL A 624 17.72 27.41 2.82
CA VAL A 624 17.66 27.39 1.35
C VAL A 624 16.20 27.33 0.94
N SER A 625 15.70 28.36 0.30
CA SER A 625 14.35 28.45 -0.28
C SER A 625 14.37 28.48 -1.81
N GLY A 626 15.55 28.71 -2.41
CA GLY A 626 15.69 28.70 -3.85
C GLY A 626 16.05 27.32 -4.42
N THR A 627 16.05 27.26 -5.74
CA THR A 627 16.39 26.04 -6.50
C THR A 627 17.76 26.14 -7.13
N ASP A 628 18.40 24.98 -7.35
CA ASP A 628 19.63 24.82 -8.13
C ASP A 628 20.88 25.51 -7.54
N PHE A 629 20.89 25.72 -6.21
CA PHE A 629 22.11 26.17 -5.54
C PHE A 629 23.17 25.06 -5.53
N ILE A 630 24.43 25.45 -5.74
CA ILE A 630 25.57 24.54 -5.75
C ILE A 630 26.65 25.11 -4.82
N PHE A 631 26.92 24.38 -3.72
CA PHE A 631 28.00 24.74 -2.80
C PHE A 631 29.27 23.97 -3.19
N THR A 632 30.35 24.75 -3.39
CA THR A 632 31.66 24.25 -3.82
C THR A 632 32.78 24.95 -3.07
N GLY A 633 34.02 24.64 -3.39
CA GLY A 633 35.21 25.31 -2.85
C GLY A 633 35.98 24.42 -1.87
N ASP A 634 37.14 24.92 -1.45
CA ASP A 634 38.02 24.25 -0.49
C ASP A 634 37.67 24.55 0.97
N GLY A 635 36.68 25.43 1.18
CA GLY A 635 36.17 25.78 2.50
C GLY A 635 35.20 24.78 3.07
N SER A 636 34.91 24.89 4.34
CA SER A 636 34.06 23.97 5.11
C SER A 636 33.00 24.71 5.92
N ILE A 637 31.77 24.22 5.90
CA ILE A 637 30.74 24.58 6.86
C ILE A 637 31.02 23.82 8.15
N THR A 638 31.09 24.50 9.29
CA THR A 638 31.55 23.96 10.58
C THR A 638 30.60 24.33 11.72
N GLY A 639 30.90 23.87 12.95
CA GLY A 639 30.11 24.17 14.14
C GLY A 639 28.77 23.45 14.23
N ASP A 640 27.87 23.97 15.06
CA ASP A 640 26.51 23.41 15.26
C ASP A 640 25.50 23.98 14.23
N THR A 641 25.98 24.26 13.03
CA THR A 641 25.17 24.78 11.93
C THR A 641 23.99 23.87 11.61
N THR A 642 22.77 24.39 11.60
CA THR A 642 21.59 23.70 11.07
C THR A 642 21.40 24.08 9.60
N LEU A 643 21.24 23.08 8.72
CA LEU A 643 20.90 23.25 7.30
C LEU A 643 19.43 22.92 7.06
N ASN A 644 18.64 23.91 6.63
CA ASN A 644 17.25 23.74 6.28
C ASN A 644 17.06 23.97 4.78
N LEU A 645 16.63 22.94 4.06
CA LEU A 645 16.03 23.10 2.75
C LEU A 645 14.52 23.25 2.94
N LEU A 646 14.00 24.43 2.60
CA LEU A 646 12.56 24.69 2.69
C LEU A 646 11.82 23.98 1.54
N ASP A 647 10.50 23.92 1.64
CA ASP A 647 9.66 23.17 0.70
C ASP A 647 9.96 23.49 -0.77
N GLY A 648 10.23 22.48 -1.57
CA GLY A 648 10.59 22.61 -2.98
C GLY A 648 11.99 23.14 -3.29
N ALA A 649 12.81 23.45 -2.28
CA ALA A 649 14.17 23.93 -2.50
C ALA A 649 15.10 22.86 -3.06
N SER A 650 16.14 23.28 -3.81
CA SER A 650 17.18 22.35 -4.24
C SER A 650 18.60 22.85 -4.04
N LEU A 651 19.44 21.97 -3.50
CA LEU A 651 20.84 22.26 -3.19
C LEU A 651 21.73 21.07 -3.60
N THR A 652 22.88 21.39 -4.20
CA THR A 652 23.97 20.43 -4.42
C THR A 652 25.16 20.82 -3.54
N MET A 653 25.69 19.86 -2.75
CA MET A 653 26.85 20.07 -1.87
C MET A 653 28.04 19.23 -2.34
N ASN A 654 29.08 19.90 -2.86
CA ASN A 654 30.28 19.25 -3.38
C ASN A 654 31.54 19.47 -2.48
N ASN A 655 31.44 20.33 -1.50
CA ASN A 655 32.54 20.55 -0.54
C ASN A 655 32.44 19.61 0.68
N ALA A 656 33.56 19.35 1.33
CA ALA A 656 33.59 18.61 2.60
C ALA A 656 33.28 19.56 3.77
N ASN A 657 32.38 19.15 4.65
CA ASN A 657 31.95 19.94 5.80
C ASN A 657 32.17 19.16 7.12
N SER A 658 32.10 19.87 8.23
CA SER A 658 32.24 19.28 9.56
C SER A 658 31.18 19.74 10.55
N TYR A 659 30.08 20.33 10.05
CA TYR A 659 28.99 20.77 10.92
C TYR A 659 28.28 19.58 11.59
N ALA A 660 27.69 19.83 12.77
CA ALA A 660 27.05 18.82 13.61
C ALA A 660 25.56 19.07 13.84
N GLY A 661 25.05 20.25 13.53
CA GLY A 661 23.62 20.56 13.62
C GLY A 661 22.81 19.78 12.58
N ASP A 662 21.49 19.74 12.74
CA ASP A 662 20.60 18.96 11.89
C ASP A 662 20.57 19.43 10.43
N THR A 663 20.40 18.49 9.51
CA THR A 663 20.06 18.76 8.09
C THR A 663 18.61 18.37 7.88
N VAL A 664 17.75 19.35 7.64
CA VAL A 664 16.30 19.16 7.48
C VAL A 664 15.92 19.43 6.03
N LEU A 665 15.30 18.46 5.40
CA LEU A 665 14.74 18.58 4.06
C LEU A 665 13.21 18.69 4.17
N GLY A 666 12.66 19.86 3.81
CA GLY A 666 11.23 20.11 3.73
C GLY A 666 10.56 19.38 2.56
N ASP A 667 9.24 19.42 2.50
CA ASP A 667 8.45 18.71 1.50
C ASP A 667 8.86 19.09 0.07
N GLY A 668 9.03 18.07 -0.80
CA GLY A 668 9.42 18.25 -2.19
C GLY A 668 10.83 18.82 -2.40
N SER A 669 11.63 19.04 -1.34
CA SER A 669 12.99 19.54 -1.48
C SER A 669 13.97 18.46 -1.93
N LYS A 670 15.08 18.88 -2.54
CA LYS A 670 16.11 17.97 -3.04
C LYS A 670 17.51 18.39 -2.59
N LEU A 671 18.20 17.50 -1.87
CA LEU A 671 19.62 17.65 -1.57
C LEU A 671 20.44 16.61 -2.35
N VAL A 672 21.34 17.10 -3.20
CA VAL A 672 22.32 16.26 -3.91
C VAL A 672 23.67 16.39 -3.23
N VAL A 673 24.28 15.28 -2.85
CA VAL A 673 25.54 15.24 -2.13
C VAL A 673 26.61 14.60 -3.00
N GLY A 674 27.53 15.44 -3.47
CA GLY A 674 28.64 15.07 -4.35
C GLY A 674 29.95 14.76 -3.62
N ASN A 675 30.00 14.86 -2.30
CA ASN A 675 31.18 14.57 -1.48
C ASN A 675 30.79 13.80 -0.22
N ALA A 676 31.47 12.72 0.08
CA ALA A 676 31.17 11.87 1.22
C ALA A 676 31.26 12.58 2.60
N GLY A 677 32.03 13.67 2.69
CA GLY A 677 32.13 14.50 3.89
C GLY A 677 31.13 15.66 3.92
N ALA A 678 30.29 15.86 2.91
CA ALA A 678 29.49 17.10 2.79
C ALA A 678 28.45 17.27 3.89
N LEU A 679 27.95 16.23 4.51
CA LEU A 679 26.97 16.27 5.61
C LEU A 679 27.60 16.34 7.00
N GLY A 680 28.91 16.42 7.11
CA GLY A 680 29.59 16.42 8.41
C GLY A 680 29.13 15.27 9.30
N THR A 681 28.77 15.60 10.54
CA THR A 681 28.20 14.65 11.52
C THR A 681 26.71 14.88 11.77
N SER A 682 26.04 15.65 10.92
CA SER A 682 24.64 16.04 11.06
C SER A 682 23.68 14.85 11.11
N THR A 683 22.58 14.99 11.86
CA THR A 683 21.39 14.15 11.70
C THR A 683 20.59 14.66 10.50
N VAL A 684 20.19 13.78 9.61
CA VAL A 684 19.41 14.15 8.42
C VAL A 684 17.95 13.76 8.63
N LEU A 685 17.07 14.73 8.48
CA LEU A 685 15.62 14.54 8.58
C LEU A 685 14.97 14.81 7.23
N LEU A 686 14.35 13.79 6.66
CA LEU A 686 13.55 13.88 5.44
C LEU A 686 12.08 14.07 5.78
N GLN A 687 11.45 15.13 5.25
CA GLN A 687 10.02 15.42 5.46
C GLN A 687 9.31 15.45 4.11
N GLY A 688 8.05 15.00 4.11
CA GLY A 688 7.26 14.96 2.89
C GLY A 688 7.96 14.23 1.74
N ASP A 689 7.76 14.65 0.51
CA ASP A 689 8.34 14.08 -0.72
C ASP A 689 9.81 14.52 -0.97
N SER A 690 10.56 14.80 0.11
CA SER A 690 11.95 15.24 -0.02
C SER A 690 12.89 14.14 -0.52
N VAL A 691 13.96 14.53 -1.22
CA VAL A 691 14.93 13.60 -1.80
C VAL A 691 16.34 13.93 -1.32
N LEU A 692 17.00 12.97 -0.68
CA LEU A 692 18.43 12.96 -0.46
C LEU A 692 19.10 12.07 -1.50
N GLU A 693 19.87 12.66 -2.43
CA GLU A 693 20.61 11.92 -3.44
C GLU A 693 22.12 11.94 -3.15
N LEU A 694 22.70 10.75 -2.93
CA LEU A 694 24.14 10.57 -2.72
C LEU A 694 24.78 10.11 -4.03
N THR A 695 25.74 10.85 -4.56
CA THR A 695 26.32 10.58 -5.89
C THR A 695 27.70 9.94 -5.85
N THR A 696 28.47 10.13 -4.79
CA THR A 696 29.84 9.60 -4.65
C THR A 696 30.16 9.22 -3.21
N GLY A 697 31.14 8.32 -3.04
CA GLY A 697 31.73 7.99 -1.76
C GLY A 697 31.06 6.84 -1.01
N THR A 698 31.68 6.50 0.13
CA THR A 698 31.17 5.45 1.03
C THR A 698 30.54 6.12 2.26
N TRP A 699 29.27 5.84 2.48
CA TRP A 699 28.45 6.48 3.51
C TRP A 699 28.20 5.56 4.70
N ASN A 700 29.28 5.20 5.42
CA ASN A 700 29.16 4.34 6.60
C ASN A 700 28.51 5.11 7.77
N GLY A 701 27.52 4.49 8.40
CA GLY A 701 26.83 5.05 9.57
C GLY A 701 25.82 6.16 9.27
N LEU A 702 25.50 6.46 8.00
CA LEU A 702 24.42 7.39 7.69
C LEU A 702 23.08 6.86 8.18
N GLY A 703 22.83 5.56 8.09
CA GLY A 703 21.57 4.95 8.52
C GLY A 703 21.24 5.15 10.00
N THR A 704 22.23 5.39 10.86
CA THR A 704 22.01 5.72 12.28
C THR A 704 21.69 7.20 12.53
N ARG A 705 21.86 8.06 11.51
CA ARG A 705 21.65 9.50 11.56
C ARG A 705 20.57 9.98 10.57
N LEU A 706 20.00 9.07 9.79
CA LEU A 706 18.94 9.36 8.82
C LEU A 706 17.59 9.04 9.43
N ASN A 707 16.76 10.07 9.58
CA ASN A 707 15.36 9.96 10.01
C ASN A 707 14.48 10.30 8.82
N VAL A 708 13.68 9.34 8.38
CA VAL A 708 12.73 9.54 7.29
C VAL A 708 11.33 9.66 7.90
N ASN A 709 10.79 10.87 7.90
CA ASN A 709 9.41 11.11 8.29
C ASN A 709 8.57 11.24 7.01
N SER A 710 7.60 10.38 6.87
CA SER A 710 6.76 10.25 5.66
C SER A 710 7.50 9.79 4.37
N SER A 711 7.35 10.45 3.21
CA SER A 711 7.78 10.04 1.86
C SER A 711 9.23 10.29 1.49
N GLY A 712 10.03 10.74 2.41
CA GLY A 712 11.42 11.05 2.13
C GLY A 712 12.15 9.90 1.39
N THR A 713 12.84 10.25 0.33
CA THR A 713 13.55 9.29 -0.52
C THR A 713 15.06 9.42 -0.34
N LEU A 714 15.71 8.31 0.00
CA LEU A 714 17.16 8.19 -0.13
C LEU A 714 17.51 7.54 -1.48
N LYS A 715 18.22 8.27 -2.34
CA LYS A 715 18.67 7.78 -3.63
C LYS A 715 20.18 7.63 -3.66
N LEU A 716 20.67 6.46 -4.04
CA LEU A 716 22.07 6.22 -4.35
C LEU A 716 22.27 6.27 -5.87
N SER A 717 23.22 7.07 -6.33
CA SER A 717 23.53 7.20 -7.76
C SER A 717 25.05 7.30 -7.97
N GLY A 718 25.51 7.18 -9.20
CA GLY A 718 26.93 7.22 -9.52
C GLY A 718 27.73 6.11 -8.83
N ASN A 719 28.76 6.50 -8.07
CA ASN A 719 29.64 5.58 -7.34
C ASN A 719 29.36 5.60 -5.82
N ALA A 720 28.18 6.03 -5.40
CA ALA A 720 27.81 6.03 -4.00
C ALA A 720 27.56 4.60 -3.51
N SER A 721 28.07 4.30 -2.31
CA SER A 721 27.84 3.04 -1.62
C SER A 721 27.71 3.30 -0.11
N GLY A 722 27.00 2.45 0.62
CA GLY A 722 26.86 2.60 2.06
C GLY A 722 26.18 1.41 2.72
N THR A 723 26.32 1.32 4.04
CA THR A 723 25.66 0.34 4.92
C THR A 723 24.79 1.07 5.94
#